data_5b16f837189727965cb6ed831849b208
#
_entry.id   5b16f837189727965cb6ed831849b208
#
_cell.length_a   1.000
_cell.length_b   1.000
_cell.length_c   1.000
_cell.angle_alpha   90.00
_cell.angle_beta   90.00
_cell.angle_gamma   90.00
#
_symmetry.space_group_name_H-M   'P 1'
#
loop_
_entity.id
_entity.type
_entity.pdbx_description
1 polymer ?
#
loop_
_entity_poly.entity_id
_entity_poly.type
_entity_poly.pdbx_seq_one_letter_code
_entity_poly.pdbx_strand_id
1 'polypeptide(L)'
;MTFQQKDPAAARRRRSARRFVPETGSPHPLGATVTDTGVNFAVFSQHATGMELCLFESARAKRPFQTIRLDPEQNRCFHFWHIFLPGAQPGLQYGWRVTGPEAPEAGHRFDAGKLLIDPYARGNTTALWDRAAACRPGDNMDRAMRSVVIDTAAYDWEGDRPLGRPMAETVIYEMHVGGFTRDPSSGVTAPGTFRGVIEKIPYLKSLGVTAVELLPVCQFDDSQRWEHAGQELTNYWGYSTVAWFAPHPGFCVNPEAGAHLDEFRDMVKALHAAGIEVILDVVFNHTDEGNHQGPTLSFRGFENSVYYHLVPDQPEYYYDYTGCGNTFNCNHPIGAKLIVDALRFWVEEMHVDGFRFDEGSVLSRGPDGAPMRFPPVLWQIELEEALADTKVIAEAWDAAGLYQVGHFPGFRWGEWNGVYRDDLRRFVKGDPGLIGTVADRIAGSAGLYESSGHLPVNSVNFITAHDGFTLNDLVSYDAKANWANGEGNRDGVDDNLSWNCGAEGPAGPEVEALRARQIRNFATLLMVSQGVPMLVMGDEVRRSQGGNNNAWCQDNPTGWFDWSLVEANADLLRFWQEIIAFRRRHPAIHRSRFFTGAINDRGLPDIAWHGTELGQPDWTDPNARALGFTLAGFDADPDIHVMLNMWWEPLDMALPEVPGRSWRRVVDTSLPAPQDIASPGSEPPVEGARYSVAPRSTVVLISA
;
A
#
# COMPACT_ATOMS: atom_id res chain seq x y z
N MET A 1 0.49 2.03 60.33
CA MET A 1 -0.48 1.35 59.45
C MET A 1 0.30 0.51 58.49
N THR A 2 0.30 -0.80 58.71
CA THR A 2 1.07 -1.80 57.96
C THR A 2 0.32 -2.13 56.66
N PHE A 3 0.87 -1.78 55.53
CA PHE A 3 0.38 -2.23 54.23
C PHE A 3 0.69 -3.74 54.07
N GLN A 4 -0.34 -4.56 54.08
CA GLN A 4 -0.25 -5.93 53.63
C GLN A 4 -0.05 -5.97 52.12
N GLN A 5 1.14 -6.36 51.67
CA GLN A 5 1.40 -6.77 50.30
C GLN A 5 0.52 -7.99 49.97
N LYS A 6 -0.44 -7.81 49.06
CA LYS A 6 -1.19 -8.95 48.50
C LYS A 6 -0.23 -9.78 47.62
N ASP A 7 -0.06 -11.03 48.01
CA ASP A 7 0.78 -12.01 47.30
C ASP A 7 0.28 -12.24 45.86
N PRO A 8 1.10 -11.90 44.82
CA PRO A 8 0.73 -12.13 43.42
C PRO A 8 0.51 -13.61 43.05
N ALA A 9 1.10 -14.54 43.81
CA ALA A 9 0.94 -15.98 43.60
C ALA A 9 -0.45 -16.48 43.99
N ALA A 10 -1.13 -15.82 44.93
CA ALA A 10 -2.48 -16.16 45.35
C ALA A 10 -3.53 -15.78 44.32
N ALA A 11 -3.27 -14.68 43.53
CA ALA A 11 -4.13 -14.29 42.42
C ALA A 11 -4.01 -15.26 41.23
N ARG A 12 -2.79 -15.76 40.93
CA ARG A 12 -2.57 -16.79 39.88
C ARG A 12 -3.23 -18.14 40.20
N ARG A 13 -3.23 -18.57 41.45
CA ARG A 13 -3.86 -19.86 41.86
C ARG A 13 -5.38 -19.88 41.80
N ARG A 14 -6.06 -18.71 41.78
CA ARG A 14 -7.53 -18.64 41.69
C ARG A 14 -8.06 -18.61 40.23
N ARG A 15 -7.21 -18.40 39.20
CA ARG A 15 -7.62 -18.43 37.79
C ARG A 15 -7.71 -19.84 37.18
N SER A 16 -7.05 -20.83 37.74
CA SER A 16 -6.90 -22.18 37.16
C SER A 16 -8.07 -23.16 37.33
N ALA A 17 -9.23 -22.72 37.85
CA ALA A 17 -10.35 -23.63 38.14
C ALA A 17 -11.71 -23.22 37.56
N ARG A 18 -11.79 -22.12 36.75
CA ARG A 18 -13.09 -21.65 36.29
C ARG A 18 -13.39 -22.19 34.88
N ARG A 19 -14.19 -23.25 34.81
CA ARG A 19 -14.82 -23.71 33.57
C ARG A 19 -16.02 -22.82 33.27
N PHE A 20 -16.15 -22.41 32.00
CA PHE A 20 -17.32 -21.69 31.51
C PHE A 20 -18.49 -22.66 31.31
N VAL A 21 -19.70 -22.21 31.64
CA VAL A 21 -20.94 -22.87 31.27
C VAL A 21 -21.46 -22.13 30.04
N PRO A 22 -21.45 -22.74 28.85
CA PRO A 22 -21.83 -22.06 27.65
C PRO A 22 -23.35 -21.85 27.56
N GLU A 23 -23.72 -20.78 26.85
CA GLU A 23 -25.08 -20.49 26.39
C GLU A 23 -25.12 -20.48 24.85
N THR A 24 -26.32 -20.47 24.25
CA THR A 24 -26.50 -20.58 22.80
C THR A 24 -25.77 -19.50 22.04
N GLY A 25 -25.82 -18.23 22.47
CA GLY A 25 -25.19 -17.11 21.78
C GLY A 25 -25.95 -16.60 20.56
N SER A 26 -25.29 -15.75 19.75
CA SER A 26 -25.83 -15.11 18.56
C SER A 26 -24.99 -15.43 17.32
N PRO A 27 -25.59 -15.63 16.12
CA PRO A 27 -24.84 -15.87 14.88
C PRO A 27 -24.10 -14.64 14.35
N HIS A 28 -24.37 -13.47 14.88
CA HIS A 28 -23.73 -12.19 14.50
C HIS A 28 -23.46 -11.32 15.74
N PRO A 29 -22.45 -10.43 15.69
CA PRO A 29 -21.40 -10.32 14.66
C PRO A 29 -20.51 -11.56 14.59
N LEU A 30 -19.81 -11.76 13.46
CA LEU A 30 -18.81 -12.82 13.33
C LEU A 30 -17.55 -12.47 14.13
N GLY A 31 -16.81 -13.50 14.53
CA GLY A 31 -15.65 -13.39 15.41
C GLY A 31 -16.01 -13.45 16.90
N ALA A 32 -15.08 -13.00 17.75
CA ALA A 32 -15.27 -12.91 19.19
C ALA A 32 -15.71 -11.49 19.59
N THR A 33 -16.95 -11.35 20.04
CA THR A 33 -17.55 -10.06 20.44
C THR A 33 -17.66 -9.98 21.96
N VAL A 34 -16.98 -8.98 22.54
CA VAL A 34 -17.04 -8.70 23.99
C VAL A 34 -18.35 -7.99 24.32
N THR A 35 -18.99 -8.39 25.41
CA THR A 35 -20.18 -7.77 25.98
C THR A 35 -19.99 -7.57 27.49
N ASP A 36 -20.88 -6.82 28.12
CA ASP A 36 -20.84 -6.57 29.58
C ASP A 36 -20.89 -7.88 30.41
N THR A 37 -21.45 -8.97 29.88
CA THR A 37 -21.69 -10.21 30.61
C THR A 37 -20.81 -11.38 30.17
N GLY A 38 -20.06 -11.25 29.08
CA GLY A 38 -19.21 -12.33 28.55
C GLY A 38 -18.77 -12.08 27.12
N VAL A 39 -18.49 -13.15 26.38
CA VAL A 39 -18.02 -13.10 24.99
C VAL A 39 -18.88 -14.01 24.11
N ASN A 40 -19.35 -13.46 23.00
CA ASN A 40 -20.00 -14.23 21.94
C ASN A 40 -18.98 -14.61 20.88
N PHE A 41 -18.99 -15.86 20.44
CA PHE A 41 -18.14 -16.36 19.36
C PHE A 41 -19.03 -16.83 18.22
N ALA A 42 -18.76 -16.38 17.00
CA ALA A 42 -19.52 -16.78 15.82
C ALA A 42 -18.61 -16.92 14.60
N VAL A 43 -18.76 -18.02 13.84
CA VAL A 43 -17.99 -18.29 12.62
C VAL A 43 -18.90 -18.92 11.56
N PHE A 44 -18.52 -18.75 10.29
CA PHE A 44 -19.18 -19.37 9.15
C PHE A 44 -18.50 -20.70 8.78
N SER A 45 -19.32 -21.73 8.58
CA SER A 45 -18.93 -22.98 7.88
C SER A 45 -20.17 -23.71 7.38
N GLN A 46 -20.25 -23.91 6.08
CA GLN A 46 -21.41 -24.52 5.41
C GLN A 46 -21.45 -26.04 5.55
N HIS A 47 -20.30 -26.68 5.32
CA HIS A 47 -20.19 -28.13 5.26
C HIS A 47 -19.66 -28.80 6.56
N ALA A 48 -19.38 -27.99 7.59
CA ALA A 48 -19.01 -28.53 8.89
C ALA A 48 -20.13 -29.39 9.48
N THR A 49 -19.76 -30.56 9.96
CA THR A 49 -20.65 -31.51 10.67
C THR A 49 -20.49 -31.45 12.20
N GLY A 50 -19.43 -30.81 12.69
CA GLY A 50 -19.16 -30.56 14.08
C GLY A 50 -18.12 -29.47 14.28
N MET A 51 -18.22 -28.79 15.43
CA MET A 51 -17.31 -27.68 15.74
C MET A 51 -16.99 -27.67 17.23
N GLU A 52 -15.73 -27.37 17.56
CA GLU A 52 -15.27 -27.28 18.95
C GLU A 52 -14.55 -25.93 19.14
N LEU A 53 -14.91 -25.24 20.23
CA LEU A 53 -14.18 -24.07 20.72
C LEU A 53 -13.19 -24.51 21.79
N CYS A 54 -11.90 -24.34 21.53
CA CYS A 54 -10.79 -24.68 22.41
C CYS A 54 -10.29 -23.44 23.15
N LEU A 55 -10.27 -23.43 24.46
CA LEU A 55 -9.89 -22.30 25.31
C LEU A 55 -8.56 -22.57 26.02
N PHE A 56 -7.65 -21.58 26.00
CA PHE A 56 -6.29 -21.70 26.51
C PHE A 56 -5.99 -20.67 27.60
N GLU A 57 -5.18 -21.07 28.59
CA GLU A 57 -4.77 -20.20 29.71
C GLU A 57 -3.67 -19.18 29.28
N SER A 58 -2.91 -19.48 28.23
CA SER A 58 -1.82 -18.63 27.74
C SER A 58 -1.38 -18.99 26.33
N ALA A 59 -0.62 -18.11 25.70
CA ALA A 59 -0.01 -18.31 24.39
C ALA A 59 0.87 -19.57 24.28
N ARG A 60 1.45 -20.01 25.39
CA ARG A 60 2.34 -21.19 25.47
C ARG A 60 1.68 -22.45 26.03
N ALA A 61 0.37 -22.39 26.32
CA ALA A 61 -0.35 -23.59 26.80
C ALA A 61 -0.48 -24.62 25.66
N LYS A 62 0.08 -25.80 25.83
CA LYS A 62 0.07 -26.85 24.80
C LYS A 62 -1.26 -27.56 24.65
N ARG A 63 -2.17 -27.41 25.63
CA ARG A 63 -3.50 -28.00 25.63
C ARG A 63 -4.53 -27.01 26.14
N PRO A 64 -5.77 -27.05 25.64
CA PRO A 64 -6.85 -26.24 26.18
C PRO A 64 -7.17 -26.65 27.64
N PHE A 65 -7.52 -25.67 28.47
CA PHE A 65 -8.08 -25.94 29.78
C PHE A 65 -9.55 -26.34 29.68
N GLN A 66 -10.20 -25.95 28.57
CA GLN A 66 -11.57 -26.37 28.26
C GLN A 66 -11.74 -26.47 26.73
N THR A 67 -12.38 -27.54 26.29
CA THR A 67 -12.90 -27.69 24.93
C THR A 67 -14.42 -27.78 25.04
N ILE A 68 -15.12 -26.96 24.27
CA ILE A 68 -16.58 -26.88 24.24
C ILE A 68 -17.03 -27.33 22.87
N ARG A 69 -17.76 -28.46 22.84
CA ARG A 69 -18.38 -28.94 21.61
C ARG A 69 -19.70 -28.25 21.40
N LEU A 70 -19.88 -27.66 20.22
CA LEU A 70 -21.10 -27.00 19.83
C LEU A 70 -22.16 -28.03 19.42
N ASP A 71 -23.38 -27.81 19.89
CA ASP A 71 -24.56 -28.61 19.49
C ASP A 71 -25.15 -28.00 18.20
N PRO A 72 -25.19 -28.76 17.09
CA PRO A 72 -25.72 -28.22 15.80
C PRO A 72 -27.19 -27.78 15.88
N GLU A 73 -27.98 -28.29 16.82
CA GLU A 73 -29.38 -27.91 16.99
C GLU A 73 -29.55 -26.59 17.75
N GLN A 74 -28.60 -26.25 18.63
CA GLN A 74 -28.66 -25.07 19.50
C GLN A 74 -27.67 -23.96 19.09
N ASN A 75 -26.52 -24.34 18.55
CA ASN A 75 -25.38 -23.46 18.32
C ASN A 75 -25.14 -23.18 16.81
N ARG A 76 -26.13 -23.47 15.98
CA ARG A 76 -26.05 -23.23 14.52
C ARG A 76 -27.33 -22.58 14.00
N CYS A 77 -27.16 -21.46 13.27
CA CYS A 77 -28.21 -20.80 12.53
C CYS A 77 -27.82 -20.79 11.05
N PHE A 78 -28.51 -21.57 10.19
CA PHE A 78 -28.07 -21.87 8.81
C PHE A 78 -26.65 -22.46 8.81
N HIS A 79 -25.67 -21.66 8.37
CA HIS A 79 -24.26 -22.04 8.28
C HIS A 79 -23.36 -21.27 9.28
N PHE A 80 -23.98 -20.48 10.17
CA PHE A 80 -23.27 -19.73 11.19
C PHE A 80 -23.30 -20.49 12.52
N TRP A 81 -22.12 -20.88 13.00
CA TRP A 81 -21.92 -21.55 14.27
C TRP A 81 -21.63 -20.51 15.35
N HIS A 82 -22.29 -20.61 16.48
CA HIS A 82 -22.19 -19.58 17.52
C HIS A 82 -22.32 -20.14 18.92
N ILE A 83 -21.71 -19.46 19.89
CA ILE A 83 -21.75 -19.83 21.31
C ILE A 83 -21.44 -18.60 22.16
N PHE A 84 -22.11 -18.47 23.28
CA PHE A 84 -21.84 -17.42 24.26
C PHE A 84 -21.20 -17.98 25.51
N LEU A 85 -20.16 -17.33 26.04
CA LEU A 85 -19.47 -17.70 27.26
C LEU A 85 -19.66 -16.61 28.33
N PRO A 86 -20.64 -16.80 29.26
CA PRO A 86 -20.84 -15.86 30.36
C PRO A 86 -19.59 -15.73 31.22
N GLY A 87 -19.19 -14.48 31.50
CA GLY A 87 -18.04 -14.17 32.35
C GLY A 87 -16.67 -14.36 31.68
N ALA A 88 -16.62 -14.68 30.39
CA ALA A 88 -15.38 -14.62 29.62
C ALA A 88 -14.93 -13.14 29.47
N GLN A 89 -13.64 -12.92 29.45
CA GLN A 89 -13.04 -11.58 29.47
C GLN A 89 -12.02 -11.41 28.34
N PRO A 90 -11.72 -10.16 27.93
CA PRO A 90 -10.59 -9.86 27.06
C PRO A 90 -9.29 -10.51 27.55
N GLY A 91 -8.43 -10.94 26.61
CA GLY A 91 -7.21 -11.69 26.87
C GLY A 91 -7.39 -13.21 26.90
N LEU A 92 -8.64 -13.72 26.82
CA LEU A 92 -8.89 -15.15 26.66
C LEU A 92 -8.38 -15.61 25.31
N GLN A 93 -7.57 -16.67 25.29
CA GLN A 93 -7.04 -17.25 24.06
C GLN A 93 -7.88 -18.45 23.63
N TYR A 94 -8.16 -18.51 22.33
CA TYR A 94 -9.01 -19.55 21.78
C TYR A 94 -8.57 -19.97 20.38
N GLY A 95 -9.17 -21.04 19.92
CA GLY A 95 -9.08 -21.51 18.54
C GLY A 95 -10.20 -22.50 18.27
N TRP A 96 -10.40 -22.78 17.01
CA TRP A 96 -11.47 -23.63 16.54
C TRP A 96 -10.94 -24.98 16.04
N ARG A 97 -11.69 -26.05 16.27
CA ARG A 97 -11.56 -27.32 15.57
C ARG A 97 -12.84 -27.61 14.81
N VAL A 98 -12.72 -27.97 13.56
CA VAL A 98 -13.85 -28.14 12.66
C VAL A 98 -13.82 -29.55 12.10
N THR A 99 -14.93 -30.26 12.21
CA THR A 99 -15.14 -31.58 11.61
C THR A 99 -16.05 -31.42 10.40
N GLY A 100 -15.68 -32.03 9.29
CA GLY A 100 -16.41 -31.99 8.02
C GLY A 100 -15.85 -33.00 7.03
N PRO A 101 -16.26 -32.98 5.77
CA PRO A 101 -15.71 -33.86 4.73
C PRO A 101 -14.22 -33.64 4.51
N GLU A 102 -13.42 -34.71 4.61
CA GLU A 102 -12.03 -34.73 4.16
C GLU A 102 -12.01 -35.34 2.76
N ALA A 103 -12.31 -34.51 1.76
CA ALA A 103 -12.49 -34.92 0.36
C ALA A 103 -11.91 -33.83 -0.59
N PRO A 104 -10.59 -33.72 -0.69
CA PRO A 104 -9.94 -32.71 -1.53
C PRO A 104 -10.40 -32.74 -2.99
N GLU A 105 -10.66 -33.94 -3.52
CA GLU A 105 -11.19 -34.16 -4.86
C GLU A 105 -12.61 -33.61 -5.07
N ALA A 106 -13.31 -33.26 -3.99
CA ALA A 106 -14.60 -32.54 -3.98
C ALA A 106 -14.46 -31.09 -3.48
N GLY A 107 -13.23 -30.60 -3.29
CA GLY A 107 -12.94 -29.25 -2.82
C GLY A 107 -13.01 -29.06 -1.31
N HIS A 108 -13.18 -30.14 -0.52
CA HIS A 108 -13.29 -30.08 0.94
C HIS A 108 -11.98 -30.47 1.63
N ARG A 109 -11.52 -29.64 2.57
CA ARG A 109 -10.23 -29.84 3.28
C ARG A 109 -10.36 -29.72 4.79
N PHE A 110 -11.46 -30.24 5.35
CA PHE A 110 -11.64 -30.31 6.79
C PHE A 110 -10.63 -31.28 7.41
N ASP A 111 -9.94 -30.84 8.46
CA ASP A 111 -9.05 -31.68 9.27
C ASP A 111 -9.30 -31.37 10.74
N ALA A 112 -10.03 -32.27 11.44
CA ALA A 112 -10.35 -32.12 12.85
C ALA A 112 -9.10 -32.13 13.76
N GLY A 113 -7.94 -32.52 13.26
CA GLY A 113 -6.65 -32.41 13.96
C GLY A 113 -6.09 -30.97 13.97
N LYS A 114 -6.58 -30.06 13.13
CA LYS A 114 -6.07 -28.69 13.07
C LYS A 114 -6.78 -27.78 14.05
N LEU A 115 -5.98 -26.99 14.78
CA LEU A 115 -6.47 -25.84 15.50
C LEU A 115 -6.41 -24.63 14.59
N LEU A 116 -7.56 -24.03 14.30
CA LEU A 116 -7.72 -22.91 13.37
C LEU A 116 -7.83 -21.60 14.14
N ILE A 117 -7.25 -20.54 13.61
CA ILE A 117 -7.52 -19.18 14.06
C ILE A 117 -8.85 -18.68 13.45
N ASP A 118 -9.50 -17.80 14.19
CA ASP A 118 -10.76 -17.19 13.75
C ASP A 118 -10.51 -16.24 12.55
N PRO A 119 -11.29 -16.34 11.46
CA PRO A 119 -11.17 -15.40 10.33
C PRO A 119 -11.35 -13.92 10.70
N TYR A 120 -12.06 -13.64 11.80
CA TYR A 120 -12.32 -12.30 12.33
C TYR A 120 -11.44 -11.95 13.54
N ALA A 121 -10.35 -12.69 13.78
CA ALA A 121 -9.48 -12.43 14.92
C ALA A 121 -8.79 -11.07 14.81
N ARG A 122 -8.92 -10.26 15.86
CA ARG A 122 -8.26 -8.95 16.01
C ARG A 122 -6.84 -9.03 16.57
N GLY A 123 -6.37 -10.23 16.83
CA GLY A 123 -5.02 -10.54 17.24
C GLY A 123 -4.82 -12.04 17.47
N ASN A 124 -3.66 -12.52 17.06
CA ASN A 124 -3.26 -13.91 17.23
C ASN A 124 -1.89 -13.98 17.88
N THR A 125 -1.63 -15.09 18.59
CA THR A 125 -0.32 -15.36 19.17
C THR A 125 0.43 -16.36 18.31
N THR A 126 1.74 -16.10 18.12
CA THR A 126 2.64 -16.94 17.32
C THR A 126 3.61 -17.76 18.16
N ALA A 127 3.50 -17.69 19.51
CA ALA A 127 4.47 -18.25 20.46
C ALA A 127 4.75 -19.77 20.34
N LEU A 128 3.83 -20.52 19.72
CA LEU A 128 3.95 -21.96 19.44
C LEU A 128 3.85 -22.27 17.95
N TRP A 129 3.79 -21.28 17.10
CA TRP A 129 3.58 -21.48 15.68
C TRP A 129 4.67 -22.32 15.03
N ASP A 130 4.24 -23.35 14.32
CA ASP A 130 5.07 -24.20 13.47
C ASP A 130 4.33 -24.46 12.15
N ARG A 131 4.73 -23.73 11.10
CA ARG A 131 4.14 -23.82 9.78
C ARG A 131 4.17 -25.24 9.23
N ALA A 132 5.26 -25.98 9.44
CA ALA A 132 5.37 -27.35 8.97
C ALA A 132 4.35 -28.30 9.62
N ALA A 133 3.97 -28.05 10.88
CA ALA A 133 2.92 -28.81 11.55
C ALA A 133 1.52 -28.48 10.98
N ALA A 134 1.31 -27.25 10.52
CA ALA A 134 0.06 -26.86 9.87
C ALA A 134 -0.10 -27.43 8.44
N CYS A 135 1.04 -27.67 7.74
CA CYS A 135 1.03 -28.28 6.41
C CYS A 135 0.84 -29.82 6.44
N ARG A 136 1.18 -30.51 7.53
CA ARG A 136 1.11 -31.97 7.63
C ARG A 136 -0.22 -32.41 8.19
N PRO A 137 -0.78 -33.56 7.77
CA PRO A 137 -1.98 -34.14 8.40
C PRO A 137 -1.80 -34.37 9.92
N GLY A 138 -2.91 -34.33 10.67
CA GLY A 138 -2.94 -34.69 12.10
C GLY A 138 -2.91 -33.50 13.05
N ASP A 139 -2.80 -33.82 14.35
CA ASP A 139 -2.95 -32.86 15.44
C ASP A 139 -1.78 -31.84 15.51
N ASN A 140 -2.12 -30.55 15.43
CA ASN A 140 -1.17 -29.43 15.60
C ASN A 140 -1.48 -28.56 16.84
N MET A 141 -2.32 -29.03 17.77
CA MET A 141 -2.81 -28.27 18.92
C MET A 141 -1.72 -27.56 19.74
N ASP A 142 -0.56 -28.17 19.90
CA ASP A 142 0.57 -27.62 20.66
C ASP A 142 1.55 -26.79 19.80
N ARG A 143 1.23 -26.55 18.53
CA ARG A 143 2.06 -25.88 17.52
C ARG A 143 1.30 -24.90 16.63
N ALA A 144 0.08 -24.56 17.00
CA ALA A 144 -0.76 -23.64 16.23
C ALA A 144 -0.75 -22.23 16.84
N MET A 145 -1.05 -21.25 16.00
CA MET A 145 -1.45 -19.92 16.45
C MET A 145 -2.73 -19.99 17.27
N ARG A 146 -3.04 -18.94 18.03
CA ARG A 146 -4.29 -18.81 18.76
C ARG A 146 -4.83 -17.41 18.63
N SER A 147 -6.12 -17.33 18.41
CA SER A 147 -6.84 -16.06 18.45
C SER A 147 -7.01 -15.60 19.89
N VAL A 148 -7.07 -14.30 20.08
CA VAL A 148 -7.23 -13.66 21.39
C VAL A 148 -8.48 -12.80 21.38
N VAL A 149 -9.28 -12.91 22.43
CA VAL A 149 -10.44 -12.01 22.65
C VAL A 149 -9.91 -10.62 22.99
N ILE A 150 -10.26 -9.64 22.19
CA ILE A 150 -9.83 -8.24 22.37
C ILE A 150 -11.07 -7.36 22.46
N ASP A 151 -11.07 -6.48 23.45
CA ASP A 151 -12.04 -5.39 23.54
C ASP A 151 -11.47 -4.17 22.81
N THR A 152 -12.10 -3.79 21.72
CA THR A 152 -11.66 -2.67 20.88
C THR A 152 -12.31 -1.35 21.29
N ALA A 153 -13.33 -1.36 22.11
CA ALA A 153 -14.09 -0.17 22.53
C ALA A 153 -13.38 0.68 23.59
N ALA A 154 -12.32 0.13 24.23
CA ALA A 154 -11.68 0.77 25.39
C ALA A 154 -10.65 1.88 25.00
N TYR A 155 -10.27 2.00 23.72
CA TYR A 155 -9.29 3.00 23.29
C TYR A 155 -9.88 4.40 23.23
N ASP A 156 -9.14 5.38 23.79
CA ASP A 156 -9.52 6.79 23.73
C ASP A 156 -8.86 7.49 22.53
N TRP A 157 -9.65 7.81 21.54
CA TRP A 157 -9.22 8.55 20.36
C TRP A 157 -8.98 10.04 20.61
N GLU A 158 -9.31 10.57 21.81
CA GLU A 158 -9.12 11.99 22.17
C GLU A 158 -9.77 12.97 21.16
N GLY A 159 -10.83 12.51 20.48
CA GLY A 159 -11.55 13.30 19.47
C GLY A 159 -10.95 13.25 18.07
N ASP A 160 -9.97 12.40 17.83
CA ASP A 160 -9.41 12.15 16.48
C ASP A 160 -10.48 11.67 15.49
N ARG A 161 -10.32 12.04 14.23
CA ARG A 161 -11.16 11.64 13.11
C ARG A 161 -10.32 11.56 11.83
N PRO A 162 -10.75 10.73 10.85
CA PRO A 162 -10.18 10.75 9.50
C PRO A 162 -10.17 12.17 8.92
N LEU A 163 -9.11 12.50 8.19
CA LEU A 163 -8.88 13.89 7.75
C LEU A 163 -9.75 14.28 6.55
N GLY A 164 -10.17 13.33 5.70
CA GLY A 164 -11.06 13.57 4.57
C GLY A 164 -10.48 14.53 3.52
N ARG A 165 -9.17 14.54 3.31
CA ARG A 165 -8.52 15.39 2.30
C ARG A 165 -8.97 14.99 0.90
N PRO A 166 -9.32 15.96 0.01
CA PRO A 166 -9.61 15.65 -1.38
C PRO A 166 -8.45 14.96 -2.10
N MET A 167 -8.76 13.98 -2.96
CA MET A 167 -7.72 13.27 -3.75
C MET A 167 -6.84 14.24 -4.56
N ALA A 168 -7.42 15.31 -5.12
CA ALA A 168 -6.66 16.33 -5.87
C ALA A 168 -5.55 17.01 -5.06
N GLU A 169 -5.71 17.10 -3.74
CA GLU A 169 -4.75 17.73 -2.81
C GLU A 169 -3.81 16.71 -2.15
N THR A 170 -3.95 15.43 -2.50
CA THR A 170 -3.17 14.35 -1.90
C THR A 170 -1.81 14.22 -2.59
N VAL A 171 -0.75 14.04 -1.79
CA VAL A 171 0.59 13.63 -2.19
C VAL A 171 0.94 12.42 -1.35
N ILE A 172 1.06 11.25 -1.98
CA ILE A 172 1.23 9.96 -1.31
C ILE A 172 2.74 9.66 -1.13
N TYR A 173 3.09 9.14 0.03
CA TYR A 173 4.41 8.59 0.33
C TYR A 173 4.27 7.12 0.69
N GLU A 174 4.63 6.25 -0.25
CA GLU A 174 4.62 4.81 -0.05
C GLU A 174 5.80 4.39 0.83
N MET A 175 5.55 3.64 1.90
CA MET A 175 6.60 3.26 2.85
C MET A 175 6.33 1.94 3.57
N HIS A 176 7.41 1.26 3.96
CA HIS A 176 7.36 0.08 4.82
C HIS A 176 7.62 0.47 6.27
N VAL A 177 6.70 0.15 7.19
CA VAL A 177 6.79 0.53 8.62
C VAL A 177 8.13 0.10 9.23
N GLY A 178 8.51 -1.17 9.02
CA GLY A 178 9.79 -1.70 9.54
C GLY A 178 10.98 -1.01 8.89
N GLY A 179 11.04 -0.99 7.56
CA GLY A 179 12.16 -0.47 6.80
C GLY A 179 12.42 1.02 6.98
N PHE A 180 11.39 1.79 7.28
CA PHE A 180 11.50 3.24 7.44
C PHE A 180 12.42 3.63 8.61
N THR A 181 12.44 2.86 9.70
CA THR A 181 13.21 3.24 10.90
C THR A 181 14.14 2.15 11.44
N ARG A 182 14.18 0.97 10.81
CA ARG A 182 14.95 -0.18 11.32
C ARG A 182 16.47 0.03 11.25
N ASP A 183 16.93 0.80 10.27
CA ASP A 183 18.36 1.12 10.17
C ASP A 183 18.82 1.94 11.41
N PRO A 184 19.98 1.59 12.02
CA PRO A 184 20.51 2.30 13.18
C PRO A 184 20.73 3.81 12.97
N SER A 185 20.96 4.24 11.72
CA SER A 185 21.11 5.67 11.38
C SER A 185 19.81 6.46 11.62
N SER A 186 18.67 5.79 11.79
CA SER A 186 17.40 6.44 12.12
C SER A 186 17.44 7.19 13.46
N GLY A 187 18.21 6.68 14.43
CA GLY A 187 18.35 7.28 15.76
C GLY A 187 17.07 7.30 16.60
N VAL A 188 16.01 6.55 16.17
CA VAL A 188 14.77 6.45 16.92
C VAL A 188 14.89 5.51 18.12
N THR A 189 14.02 5.66 19.12
CA THR A 189 14.05 4.82 20.33
C THR A 189 13.41 3.46 20.11
N ALA A 190 12.50 3.34 19.13
CA ALA A 190 11.78 2.13 18.80
C ALA A 190 11.88 1.81 17.30
N PRO A 191 13.06 1.36 16.80
CA PRO A 191 13.29 1.13 15.38
C PRO A 191 12.39 0.01 14.83
N GLY A 192 11.89 0.20 13.61
CA GLY A 192 11.09 -0.77 12.89
C GLY A 192 9.66 -0.94 13.40
N THR A 193 9.15 0.00 14.20
CA THR A 193 7.82 -0.07 14.83
C THR A 193 6.95 1.13 14.51
N PHE A 194 5.64 1.03 14.78
CA PHE A 194 4.70 2.15 14.70
C PHE A 194 5.16 3.36 15.53
N ARG A 195 5.76 3.13 16.69
CA ARG A 195 6.37 4.21 17.50
C ARG A 195 7.57 4.87 16.82
N GLY A 196 8.37 4.08 16.12
CA GLY A 196 9.47 4.63 15.30
C GLY A 196 8.97 5.55 14.20
N VAL A 197 7.84 5.22 13.57
CA VAL A 197 7.18 6.09 12.58
C VAL A 197 6.74 7.40 13.24
N ILE A 198 6.13 7.36 14.43
CA ILE A 198 5.74 8.56 15.17
C ILE A 198 6.92 9.52 15.38
N GLU A 199 8.08 8.99 15.75
CA GLU A 199 9.29 9.79 15.95
C GLU A 199 9.79 10.49 14.66
N LYS A 200 9.42 9.96 13.49
CA LYS A 200 9.80 10.50 12.16
C LYS A 200 8.71 11.35 11.48
N ILE A 201 7.57 11.58 12.12
CA ILE A 201 6.52 12.48 11.60
C ILE A 201 7.05 13.89 11.25
N PRO A 202 7.95 14.53 12.03
CA PRO A 202 8.52 15.81 11.64
C PRO A 202 9.21 15.80 10.28
N TYR A 203 9.88 14.69 9.91
CA TYR A 203 10.49 14.52 8.60
C TYR A 203 9.43 14.45 7.49
N LEU A 204 8.41 13.59 7.62
CA LEU A 204 7.32 13.47 6.65
C LEU A 204 6.60 14.81 6.45
N LYS A 205 6.36 15.54 7.55
CA LYS A 205 5.77 16.87 7.50
C LYS A 205 6.66 17.88 6.77
N SER A 206 7.98 17.83 7.00
CA SER A 206 8.94 18.71 6.33
C SER A 206 9.08 18.40 4.85
N LEU A 207 8.96 17.14 4.45
CA LEU A 207 8.91 16.71 3.05
C LEU A 207 7.67 17.27 2.33
N GLY A 208 6.57 17.45 3.06
CA GLY A 208 5.35 18.06 2.54
C GLY A 208 4.32 17.08 2.01
N VAL A 209 4.52 15.77 2.21
CA VAL A 209 3.54 14.73 1.88
C VAL A 209 2.29 14.85 2.74
N THR A 210 1.16 14.40 2.23
CA THR A 210 -0.14 14.57 2.88
C THR A 210 -0.81 13.24 3.23
N ALA A 211 -0.28 12.14 2.73
CA ALA A 211 -0.68 10.79 3.07
C ALA A 211 0.53 9.86 3.08
N VAL A 212 0.55 8.91 3.98
CA VAL A 212 1.43 7.74 3.91
C VAL A 212 0.64 6.54 3.41
N GLU A 213 1.18 5.79 2.45
CA GLU A 213 0.67 4.50 2.02
C GLU A 213 1.59 3.42 2.59
N LEU A 214 1.06 2.67 3.55
CA LEU A 214 1.84 1.68 4.29
C LEU A 214 1.77 0.33 3.60
N LEU A 215 2.91 -0.25 3.22
CA LEU A 215 3.00 -1.65 2.82
C LEU A 215 2.31 -2.52 3.88
N PRO A 216 1.92 -3.78 3.56
CA PRO A 216 0.99 -4.53 4.39
C PRO A 216 1.31 -4.52 5.88
N VAL A 217 0.39 -3.97 6.67
CA VAL A 217 0.46 -3.93 8.13
C VAL A 217 -0.42 -4.98 8.79
N CYS A 218 -1.27 -5.68 8.03
CA CYS A 218 -2.03 -6.82 8.50
C CYS A 218 -1.08 -7.95 8.91
N GLN A 219 -1.48 -8.75 9.91
CA GLN A 219 -0.64 -9.84 10.40
C GLN A 219 -0.31 -10.84 9.27
N PHE A 220 0.97 -11.06 9.03
CA PHE A 220 1.52 -12.04 8.09
C PHE A 220 2.44 -13.04 8.80
N ASP A 221 2.83 -14.13 8.11
CA ASP A 221 3.77 -15.13 8.66
C ASP A 221 5.22 -14.71 8.35
N ASP A 222 5.93 -14.24 9.35
CA ASP A 222 7.36 -13.90 9.34
C ASP A 222 8.27 -15.04 9.82
N SER A 223 7.67 -16.20 10.13
CA SER A 223 8.43 -17.37 10.62
C SER A 223 9.11 -18.16 9.50
N GLN A 224 8.74 -17.92 8.25
CA GLN A 224 9.40 -18.52 7.09
C GLN A 224 10.77 -17.88 6.91
N ARG A 225 11.83 -18.64 7.20
CA ARG A 225 13.21 -18.19 7.08
C ARG A 225 14.02 -19.19 6.29
N TRP A 226 14.89 -18.69 5.45
CA TRP A 226 15.84 -19.52 4.70
C TRP A 226 17.19 -18.80 4.57
N GLU A 227 18.25 -19.57 4.45
CA GLU A 227 19.60 -19.01 4.22
C GLU A 227 19.91 -18.96 2.72
N HIS A 228 20.43 -17.83 2.27
CA HIS A 228 21.03 -17.70 0.96
C HIS A 228 22.27 -16.80 1.01
N ALA A 229 23.40 -17.27 0.42
CA ALA A 229 24.66 -16.54 0.37
C ALA A 229 25.16 -16.02 1.75
N GLY A 230 24.83 -16.72 2.85
CA GLY A 230 25.23 -16.34 4.20
C GLY A 230 24.33 -15.26 4.84
N GLN A 231 23.20 -14.96 4.24
CA GLN A 231 22.16 -14.08 4.78
C GLN A 231 20.89 -14.85 5.10
N GLU A 232 20.26 -14.53 6.23
CA GLU A 232 18.92 -15.02 6.55
C GLU A 232 17.90 -14.14 5.81
N LEU A 233 17.03 -14.78 5.04
CA LEU A 233 15.94 -14.14 4.31
C LEU A 233 14.61 -14.50 4.97
N THR A 234 13.64 -13.59 4.89
CA THR A 234 12.29 -13.78 5.43
C THR A 234 11.28 -13.02 4.57
N ASN A 235 9.99 -13.31 4.73
CA ASN A 235 8.94 -12.46 4.20
C ASN A 235 9.01 -11.09 4.88
N TYR A 236 9.54 -10.09 4.17
CA TYR A 236 9.76 -8.75 4.71
C TYR A 236 8.63 -7.79 4.36
N TRP A 237 8.13 -7.82 3.12
CA TRP A 237 7.09 -6.90 2.69
C TRP A 237 5.72 -7.18 3.32
N GLY A 238 5.41 -8.46 3.63
CA GLY A 238 4.17 -8.81 4.28
C GLY A 238 3.00 -9.17 3.35
N TYR A 239 3.21 -9.35 2.06
CA TYR A 239 2.18 -9.77 1.10
C TYR A 239 1.82 -11.26 1.22
N SER A 240 1.59 -11.75 2.45
CA SER A 240 1.16 -13.12 2.74
C SER A 240 0.33 -13.10 4.01
N THR A 241 -0.90 -12.59 3.91
CA THR A 241 -1.72 -12.23 5.06
C THR A 241 -2.31 -13.45 5.76
N VAL A 242 -2.15 -13.47 7.08
CA VAL A 242 -2.71 -14.47 8.02
C VAL A 242 -4.03 -13.99 8.62
N ALA A 243 -4.12 -12.70 8.95
CA ALA A 243 -5.31 -12.14 9.61
C ALA A 243 -5.58 -10.71 9.15
N TRP A 244 -6.77 -10.48 8.59
CA TRP A 244 -7.17 -9.21 8.00
C TRP A 244 -7.64 -8.15 9.01
N PHE A 245 -7.91 -8.53 10.26
CA PHE A 245 -8.41 -7.65 11.32
C PHE A 245 -7.36 -7.35 12.41
N ALA A 246 -6.10 -7.67 12.15
CA ALA A 246 -5.04 -7.55 13.16
C ALA A 246 -3.80 -6.86 12.57
N PRO A 247 -3.26 -5.81 13.20
CA PRO A 247 -1.93 -5.32 12.87
C PRO A 247 -0.86 -6.39 13.14
N HIS A 248 0.21 -6.37 12.35
CA HIS A 248 1.33 -7.28 12.53
C HIS A 248 2.10 -6.98 13.84
N PRO A 249 2.20 -7.94 14.77
CA PRO A 249 2.84 -7.69 16.08
C PRO A 249 4.33 -7.37 15.98
N GLY A 250 5.00 -7.74 14.88
CA GLY A 250 6.40 -7.41 14.61
C GLY A 250 6.67 -5.91 14.41
N PHE A 251 5.62 -5.11 14.18
CA PHE A 251 5.73 -3.65 14.10
C PHE A 251 5.42 -2.93 15.43
N CYS A 252 5.36 -3.65 16.53
CA CYS A 252 5.00 -3.11 17.84
C CYS A 252 6.16 -3.23 18.84
N VAL A 253 6.24 -2.27 19.76
CA VAL A 253 7.13 -2.37 20.93
C VAL A 253 6.58 -3.41 21.91
N ASN A 254 5.25 -3.42 22.10
CA ASN A 254 4.57 -4.45 22.86
C ASN A 254 3.72 -5.32 21.93
N PRO A 255 4.21 -6.52 21.53
CA PRO A 255 3.50 -7.40 20.61
C PRO A 255 2.34 -8.16 21.25
N GLU A 256 2.00 -7.92 22.54
CA GLU A 256 0.87 -8.59 23.17
C GLU A 256 -0.45 -8.19 22.53
N ALA A 257 -1.33 -9.18 22.37
CA ALA A 257 -2.62 -8.98 21.76
C ALA A 257 -3.48 -7.98 22.57
N GLY A 258 -3.94 -6.94 21.88
CA GLY A 258 -4.59 -5.76 22.44
C GLY A 258 -3.66 -4.55 22.34
N ALA A 259 -2.46 -4.61 22.90
CA ALA A 259 -1.50 -3.52 22.84
C ALA A 259 -1.05 -3.17 21.40
N HIS A 260 -0.98 -4.16 20.51
CA HIS A 260 -0.62 -3.94 19.11
C HIS A 260 -1.67 -3.10 18.35
N LEU A 261 -2.96 -3.19 18.69
CA LEU A 261 -3.98 -2.29 18.13
C LEU A 261 -3.78 -0.87 18.63
N ASP A 262 -3.48 -0.71 19.91
CA ASP A 262 -3.31 0.62 20.51
C ASP A 262 -2.06 1.32 19.96
N GLU A 263 -0.95 0.61 19.75
CA GLU A 263 0.24 1.20 19.12
C GLU A 263 -0.01 1.63 17.66
N PHE A 264 -0.80 0.86 16.91
CA PHE A 264 -1.21 1.28 15.57
C PHE A 264 -2.10 2.53 15.62
N ARG A 265 -3.10 2.56 16.52
CA ARG A 265 -4.00 3.71 16.72
C ARG A 265 -3.25 4.95 17.16
N ASP A 266 -2.25 4.81 18.04
CA ASP A 266 -1.36 5.90 18.45
C ASP A 266 -0.61 6.50 17.25
N MET A 267 -0.15 5.66 16.31
CA MET A 267 0.50 6.12 15.09
C MET A 267 -0.48 6.89 14.20
N VAL A 268 -1.68 6.35 13.94
CA VAL A 268 -2.71 7.02 13.13
C VAL A 268 -3.06 8.38 13.74
N LYS A 269 -3.38 8.43 15.04
CA LYS A 269 -3.68 9.67 15.75
C LYS A 269 -2.55 10.70 15.65
N ALA A 270 -1.30 10.28 15.76
CA ALA A 270 -0.15 11.16 15.64
C ALA A 270 0.05 11.70 14.22
N LEU A 271 -0.17 10.87 13.18
CA LEU A 271 -0.14 11.28 11.77
C LEU A 271 -1.27 12.28 11.46
N HIS A 272 -2.50 12.00 11.91
CA HIS A 272 -3.64 12.92 11.77
C HIS A 272 -3.36 14.28 12.43
N ALA A 273 -2.80 14.29 13.63
CA ALA A 273 -2.40 15.53 14.31
C ALA A 273 -1.35 16.34 13.53
N ALA A 274 -0.56 15.67 12.67
CA ALA A 274 0.37 16.33 11.76
C ALA A 274 -0.25 16.72 10.40
N GLY A 275 -1.52 16.36 10.15
CA GLY A 275 -2.24 16.59 8.89
C GLY A 275 -1.87 15.58 7.78
N ILE A 276 -1.46 14.38 8.16
CA ILE A 276 -1.06 13.28 7.26
C ILE A 276 -2.06 12.15 7.39
N GLU A 277 -2.68 11.74 6.28
CA GLU A 277 -3.58 10.61 6.17
C GLU A 277 -2.84 9.28 6.17
N VAL A 278 -3.53 8.20 6.52
CA VAL A 278 -3.00 6.83 6.52
C VAL A 278 -3.77 5.98 5.52
N ILE A 279 -3.09 5.48 4.51
CA ILE A 279 -3.59 4.54 3.51
C ILE A 279 -2.93 3.19 3.79
N LEU A 280 -3.70 2.11 3.82
CA LEU A 280 -3.18 0.76 4.00
C LEU A 280 -3.14 0.00 2.69
N ASP A 281 -2.02 -0.65 2.41
CA ASP A 281 -1.95 -1.67 1.39
C ASP A 281 -2.57 -2.98 1.91
N VAL A 282 -3.64 -3.44 1.26
CA VAL A 282 -4.43 -4.58 1.70
C VAL A 282 -4.42 -5.71 0.67
N VAL A 283 -4.15 -6.91 1.17
CA VAL A 283 -4.03 -8.12 0.37
C VAL A 283 -5.27 -8.98 0.58
N PHE A 284 -6.27 -8.86 -0.31
CA PHE A 284 -7.48 -9.67 -0.28
C PHE A 284 -7.53 -10.69 -1.43
N ASN A 285 -6.60 -10.61 -2.35
CA ASN A 285 -6.56 -11.46 -3.55
C ASN A 285 -6.10 -12.90 -3.23
N HIS A 286 -5.29 -13.10 -2.20
CA HIS A 286 -4.80 -14.40 -1.72
C HIS A 286 -4.58 -14.42 -0.22
N THR A 287 -4.17 -15.57 0.33
CA THR A 287 -3.86 -15.76 1.75
C THR A 287 -2.57 -16.53 1.96
N ASP A 288 -2.01 -16.48 3.16
CA ASP A 288 -0.82 -17.24 3.57
C ASP A 288 -1.02 -18.78 3.54
N GLU A 289 -2.24 -19.27 3.32
CA GLU A 289 -2.49 -20.72 3.20
C GLU A 289 -1.89 -21.32 1.90
N GLY A 290 -1.42 -20.48 0.94
CA GLY A 290 -0.68 -20.90 -0.25
C GLY A 290 -1.43 -21.95 -1.09
N ASN A 291 -0.68 -22.77 -1.84
CA ASN A 291 -1.26 -23.81 -2.70
C ASN A 291 -1.80 -25.02 -1.91
N HIS A 292 -2.23 -26.05 -2.60
CA HIS A 292 -2.80 -27.28 -2.00
C HIS A 292 -1.89 -28.01 -0.99
N GLN A 293 -0.59 -27.69 -0.94
CA GLN A 293 0.40 -28.21 0.01
C GLN A 293 0.69 -27.26 1.18
N GLY A 294 0.14 -26.06 1.14
CA GLY A 294 0.33 -25.05 2.14
C GLY A 294 -0.37 -25.35 3.47
N PRO A 295 -0.20 -24.49 4.50
CA PRO A 295 -0.72 -24.72 5.83
C PRO A 295 -2.26 -24.63 5.87
N THR A 296 -2.87 -25.34 6.80
CA THR A 296 -4.26 -25.16 7.20
C THR A 296 -4.28 -24.31 8.46
N LEU A 297 -4.62 -23.02 8.27
CA LEU A 297 -4.57 -21.98 9.31
C LEU A 297 -5.96 -21.55 9.77
N SER A 298 -6.84 -21.27 8.80
CA SER A 298 -8.12 -20.61 8.98
C SER A 298 -9.11 -21.05 7.88
N PHE A 299 -9.19 -20.29 6.80
CA PHE A 299 -10.19 -20.38 5.72
C PHE A 299 -10.33 -21.79 5.13
N ARG A 300 -9.21 -22.42 4.84
CA ARG A 300 -9.14 -23.78 4.30
C ARG A 300 -9.80 -24.78 5.20
N GLY A 301 -9.54 -24.70 6.51
CA GLY A 301 -10.06 -25.61 7.51
C GLY A 301 -11.51 -25.34 7.87
N PHE A 302 -12.00 -24.09 7.71
CA PHE A 302 -13.39 -23.75 7.95
C PHE A 302 -14.29 -24.08 6.75
N GLU A 303 -13.88 -23.71 5.53
CA GLU A 303 -14.74 -23.87 4.34
C GLU A 303 -13.98 -23.62 3.03
N ASN A 304 -13.12 -24.55 2.64
CA ASN A 304 -12.22 -24.39 1.49
C ASN A 304 -12.93 -23.98 0.19
N SER A 305 -14.05 -24.64 -0.13
CA SER A 305 -14.77 -24.43 -1.40
C SER A 305 -15.52 -23.09 -1.49
N VAL A 306 -15.66 -22.37 -0.39
CA VAL A 306 -16.30 -21.05 -0.34
C VAL A 306 -15.25 -19.94 -0.43
N TYR A 307 -14.16 -20.11 0.30
CA TYR A 307 -13.14 -19.05 0.41
C TYR A 307 -12.14 -19.01 -0.74
N TYR A 308 -12.00 -20.09 -1.52
CA TYR A 308 -11.01 -20.14 -2.60
C TYR A 308 -11.63 -20.43 -3.96
N HIS A 309 -11.01 -19.90 -5.00
CA HIS A 309 -11.27 -20.30 -6.38
C HIS A 309 -10.63 -21.66 -6.65
N LEU A 310 -11.46 -22.68 -6.82
CA LEU A 310 -11.02 -24.05 -7.12
C LEU A 310 -11.07 -24.32 -8.62
N VAL A 311 -10.17 -25.18 -9.11
CA VAL A 311 -10.17 -25.64 -10.51
C VAL A 311 -11.38 -26.55 -10.71
N PRO A 312 -12.34 -26.27 -11.61
CA PRO A 312 -13.63 -26.97 -11.67
C PRO A 312 -13.53 -28.47 -11.87
N ASP A 313 -12.61 -28.93 -12.72
CA ASP A 313 -12.43 -30.37 -13.03
C ASP A 313 -11.43 -31.06 -12.08
N GLN A 314 -10.75 -30.31 -11.26
CA GLN A 314 -9.73 -30.76 -10.29
C GLN A 314 -9.81 -29.90 -9.01
N PRO A 315 -10.91 -29.98 -8.24
CA PRO A 315 -11.15 -29.05 -7.11
C PRO A 315 -10.21 -29.25 -5.92
N GLU A 316 -9.31 -30.23 -5.98
CA GLU A 316 -8.17 -30.33 -5.07
C GLU A 316 -7.11 -29.25 -5.28
N TYR A 317 -7.12 -28.52 -6.44
CA TYR A 317 -6.21 -27.44 -6.75
C TYR A 317 -6.92 -26.10 -6.76
N TYR A 318 -6.14 -25.04 -6.56
CA TYR A 318 -6.62 -23.66 -6.62
C TYR A 318 -6.29 -23.03 -7.97
N TYR A 319 -7.17 -22.17 -8.47
CA TYR A 319 -6.73 -21.16 -9.42
C TYR A 319 -5.71 -20.22 -8.74
N ASP A 320 -4.67 -19.88 -9.46
CA ASP A 320 -3.60 -19.01 -8.98
C ASP A 320 -3.44 -17.83 -9.95
N TYR A 321 -4.30 -16.81 -9.76
CA TYR A 321 -4.20 -15.56 -10.53
C TYR A 321 -3.19 -14.59 -9.92
N THR A 322 -2.65 -14.92 -8.75
CA THR A 322 -1.82 -14.05 -7.92
C THR A 322 -0.34 -14.44 -7.91
N GLY A 323 0.00 -15.63 -8.43
CA GLY A 323 1.36 -16.15 -8.30
C GLY A 323 1.75 -16.63 -6.89
N CYS A 324 0.82 -16.55 -5.92
CA CYS A 324 1.06 -16.88 -4.50
C CYS A 324 0.50 -18.25 -4.09
N GLY A 325 -0.03 -19.02 -5.05
CA GLY A 325 -0.47 -20.41 -4.84
C GLY A 325 -1.97 -20.58 -4.61
N ASN A 326 -2.72 -19.51 -4.33
CA ASN A 326 -4.17 -19.53 -4.26
C ASN A 326 -4.77 -18.20 -4.71
N THR A 327 -6.06 -18.22 -5.01
CA THR A 327 -6.85 -17.01 -5.24
C THR A 327 -8.05 -17.05 -4.31
N PHE A 328 -8.21 -16.01 -3.50
CA PHE A 328 -9.35 -15.87 -2.63
C PHE A 328 -10.62 -15.55 -3.44
N ASN A 329 -11.75 -16.18 -3.08
CA ASN A 329 -13.02 -16.01 -3.79
C ASN A 329 -13.75 -14.74 -3.32
N CYS A 330 -13.26 -13.59 -3.74
CA CYS A 330 -13.71 -12.26 -3.32
C CYS A 330 -15.18 -12.00 -3.64
N ASN A 331 -15.70 -12.60 -4.72
CA ASN A 331 -17.07 -12.36 -5.19
C ASN A 331 -18.11 -13.39 -4.66
N HIS A 332 -17.66 -14.39 -3.90
CA HIS A 332 -18.59 -15.19 -3.10
C HIS A 332 -19.21 -14.33 -1.99
N PRO A 333 -20.53 -14.38 -1.70
CA PRO A 333 -21.15 -13.50 -0.70
C PRO A 333 -20.48 -13.50 0.68
N ILE A 334 -19.95 -14.64 1.12
CA ILE A 334 -19.23 -14.76 2.40
C ILE A 334 -17.84 -14.11 2.32
N GLY A 335 -17.12 -14.30 1.20
CA GLY A 335 -15.83 -13.66 0.96
C GLY A 335 -15.98 -12.14 0.83
N ALA A 336 -16.96 -11.67 0.06
CA ALA A 336 -17.25 -10.25 -0.07
C ALA A 336 -17.62 -9.61 1.28
N LYS A 337 -18.47 -10.28 2.07
CA LYS A 337 -18.82 -9.81 3.42
C LYS A 337 -17.57 -9.68 4.31
N LEU A 338 -16.70 -10.67 4.31
CA LEU A 338 -15.47 -10.66 5.12
C LEU A 338 -14.56 -9.50 4.75
N ILE A 339 -14.39 -9.22 3.44
CA ILE A 339 -13.60 -8.09 2.93
C ILE A 339 -14.20 -6.76 3.39
N VAL A 340 -15.50 -6.56 3.19
CA VAL A 340 -16.18 -5.32 3.60
C VAL A 340 -16.13 -5.13 5.12
N ASP A 341 -16.35 -6.19 5.90
CA ASP A 341 -16.23 -6.13 7.36
C ASP A 341 -14.79 -5.77 7.81
N ALA A 342 -13.77 -6.26 7.11
CA ALA A 342 -12.38 -5.91 7.40
C ALA A 342 -12.10 -4.42 7.11
N LEU A 343 -12.56 -3.92 5.96
CA LEU A 343 -12.42 -2.50 5.60
C LEU A 343 -13.15 -1.58 6.59
N ARG A 344 -14.37 -1.96 6.99
CA ARG A 344 -15.11 -1.23 8.03
C ARG A 344 -14.37 -1.19 9.35
N PHE A 345 -13.80 -2.33 9.80
CA PHE A 345 -12.98 -2.38 11.02
C PHE A 345 -11.81 -1.38 10.95
N TRP A 346 -11.07 -1.34 9.84
CA TRP A 346 -9.95 -0.43 9.68
C TRP A 346 -10.38 1.04 9.63
N VAL A 347 -11.57 1.35 9.12
CA VAL A 347 -12.10 2.73 9.10
C VAL A 347 -12.75 3.12 10.41
N GLU A 348 -13.70 2.30 10.90
CA GLU A 348 -14.54 2.66 12.04
C GLU A 348 -13.80 2.54 13.39
N GLU A 349 -12.90 1.53 13.52
CA GLU A 349 -12.21 1.26 14.78
C GLU A 349 -10.74 1.64 14.77
N MET A 350 -10.11 1.78 13.60
CA MET A 350 -8.68 2.09 13.47
C MET A 350 -8.41 3.45 12.79
N HIS A 351 -9.45 4.17 12.39
CA HIS A 351 -9.45 5.52 11.77
C HIS A 351 -8.56 5.65 10.53
N VAL A 352 -8.46 4.60 9.71
CA VAL A 352 -7.69 4.62 8.47
C VAL A 352 -8.42 5.44 7.40
N ASP A 353 -7.69 6.29 6.65
CA ASP A 353 -8.24 7.19 5.65
C ASP A 353 -8.38 6.57 4.26
N GLY A 354 -7.71 5.46 4.00
CA GLY A 354 -7.76 4.85 2.68
C GLY A 354 -7.13 3.46 2.60
N PHE A 355 -7.30 2.86 1.43
CA PHE A 355 -6.75 1.54 1.09
C PHE A 355 -6.19 1.53 -0.33
N ARG A 356 -5.05 0.86 -0.50
CA ARG A 356 -4.54 0.37 -1.79
C ARG A 356 -4.75 -1.13 -1.84
N PHE A 357 -5.38 -1.62 -2.87
CA PHE A 357 -5.70 -3.03 -3.05
C PHE A 357 -4.66 -3.69 -3.93
N ASP A 358 -3.87 -4.57 -3.32
CA ASP A 358 -2.89 -5.41 -3.99
C ASP A 358 -3.56 -6.29 -5.04
N GLU A 359 -2.99 -6.34 -6.27
CA GLU A 359 -3.56 -7.06 -7.40
C GLU A 359 -5.09 -6.89 -7.53
N GLY A 360 -5.57 -5.64 -7.45
CA GLY A 360 -6.99 -5.31 -7.36
C GLY A 360 -7.84 -5.91 -8.46
N SER A 361 -7.28 -6.21 -9.63
CA SER A 361 -7.99 -6.87 -10.73
C SER A 361 -8.50 -8.28 -10.38
N VAL A 362 -7.89 -8.98 -9.42
CA VAL A 362 -8.40 -10.26 -8.91
C VAL A 362 -9.81 -10.11 -8.31
N LEU A 363 -10.09 -8.98 -7.64
CA LEU A 363 -11.40 -8.70 -7.06
C LEU A 363 -12.48 -8.51 -8.13
N SER A 364 -12.12 -8.31 -9.39
CA SER A 364 -13.06 -8.23 -10.49
C SER A 364 -13.41 -9.59 -11.10
N ARG A 365 -12.67 -10.67 -10.76
CA ARG A 365 -12.85 -11.99 -11.37
C ARG A 365 -14.08 -12.72 -10.85
N GLY A 366 -14.83 -13.31 -11.77
CA GLY A 366 -15.97 -14.16 -11.49
C GLY A 366 -15.58 -15.63 -11.20
N PRO A 367 -16.59 -16.49 -10.97
CA PRO A 367 -16.34 -17.93 -10.70
C PRO A 367 -15.62 -18.68 -11.82
N ASP A 368 -15.68 -18.18 -13.04
CA ASP A 368 -15.01 -18.71 -14.23
C ASP A 368 -13.62 -18.08 -14.47
N GLY A 369 -13.18 -17.20 -13.56
CA GLY A 369 -11.94 -16.44 -13.66
C GLY A 369 -11.97 -15.26 -14.61
N ALA A 370 -13.04 -15.06 -15.38
CA ALA A 370 -13.19 -13.91 -16.25
C ALA A 370 -13.55 -12.64 -15.46
N PRO A 371 -13.12 -11.44 -15.89
CA PRO A 371 -13.49 -10.21 -15.23
C PRO A 371 -15.00 -9.94 -15.40
N MET A 372 -15.66 -9.63 -14.31
CA MET A 372 -17.07 -9.29 -14.27
C MET A 372 -17.27 -7.80 -14.58
N ARG A 373 -18.33 -7.47 -15.29
CA ARG A 373 -18.71 -6.06 -15.50
C ARG A 373 -19.11 -5.35 -14.20
N PHE A 374 -19.76 -6.08 -13.29
CA PHE A 374 -20.26 -5.59 -12.00
C PHE A 374 -19.83 -6.57 -10.90
N PRO A 375 -18.56 -6.57 -10.49
CA PRO A 375 -18.09 -7.47 -9.45
C PRO A 375 -18.77 -7.16 -8.11
N PRO A 376 -19.44 -8.09 -7.47
CA PRO A 376 -20.19 -7.82 -6.24
C PRO A 376 -19.38 -7.16 -5.13
N VAL A 377 -18.15 -7.61 -4.89
CA VAL A 377 -17.32 -7.06 -3.81
C VAL A 377 -16.93 -5.61 -4.07
N LEU A 378 -16.54 -5.25 -5.30
CA LEU A 378 -16.15 -3.87 -5.65
C LEU A 378 -17.34 -2.91 -5.52
N TRP A 379 -18.54 -3.35 -5.93
CA TRP A 379 -19.74 -2.55 -5.76
C TRP A 379 -20.23 -2.46 -4.31
N GLN A 380 -19.99 -3.50 -3.50
CA GLN A 380 -20.25 -3.40 -2.06
C GLN A 380 -19.31 -2.37 -1.40
N ILE A 381 -18.02 -2.35 -1.77
CA ILE A 381 -17.06 -1.33 -1.31
C ILE A 381 -17.46 0.07 -1.78
N GLU A 382 -17.85 0.20 -3.06
CA GLU A 382 -18.28 1.47 -3.66
C GLU A 382 -19.47 2.09 -2.93
N LEU A 383 -20.42 1.26 -2.47
CA LEU A 383 -21.71 1.67 -1.91
C LEU A 383 -21.78 1.56 -0.38
N GLU A 384 -20.74 1.08 0.29
CA GLU A 384 -20.71 0.95 1.75
C GLU A 384 -20.63 2.34 2.40
N GLU A 385 -21.63 2.67 3.22
CA GLU A 385 -21.77 3.98 3.86
C GLU A 385 -20.56 4.32 4.75
N ALA A 386 -20.04 3.34 5.49
CA ALA A 386 -18.86 3.53 6.35
C ALA A 386 -17.58 3.86 5.56
N LEU A 387 -17.54 3.54 4.27
CA LEU A 387 -16.41 3.77 3.37
C LEU A 387 -16.60 4.98 2.45
N ALA A 388 -17.69 5.74 2.57
CA ALA A 388 -18.06 6.79 1.62
C ALA A 388 -16.98 7.86 1.44
N ASP A 389 -16.31 8.25 2.52
CA ASP A 389 -15.25 9.27 2.54
C ASP A 389 -13.83 8.67 2.49
N THR A 390 -13.71 7.33 2.36
CA THR A 390 -12.43 6.61 2.39
C THR A 390 -11.82 6.59 0.99
N LYS A 391 -10.54 6.84 0.86
CA LYS A 391 -9.78 6.67 -0.38
C LYS A 391 -9.69 5.18 -0.72
N VAL A 392 -10.02 4.82 -1.97
CA VAL A 392 -9.84 3.47 -2.49
C VAL A 392 -8.99 3.53 -3.75
N ILE A 393 -7.89 2.80 -3.76
CA ILE A 393 -6.89 2.80 -4.83
C ILE A 393 -6.68 1.34 -5.25
N ALA A 394 -6.75 1.06 -6.53
CA ALA A 394 -6.50 -0.27 -7.07
C ALA A 394 -5.11 -0.34 -7.72
N GLU A 395 -4.40 -1.41 -7.42
CA GLU A 395 -3.45 -1.93 -8.38
C GLU A 395 -4.26 -2.66 -9.47
N ALA A 396 -4.52 -1.95 -10.57
CA ALA A 396 -5.50 -2.37 -11.59
C ALA A 396 -4.94 -3.42 -12.57
N TRP A 397 -4.19 -4.41 -12.06
CA TRP A 397 -3.69 -5.59 -12.79
C TRP A 397 -3.56 -6.79 -11.86
N ASP A 398 -3.20 -7.95 -12.39
CA ASP A 398 -2.84 -9.16 -11.64
C ASP A 398 -1.72 -9.96 -12.33
N ALA A 399 -1.13 -10.94 -11.61
CA ALA A 399 -0.03 -11.76 -12.10
C ALA A 399 -0.43 -12.69 -13.26
N ALA A 400 -1.73 -12.96 -13.46
CA ALA A 400 -2.23 -13.74 -14.58
C ALA A 400 -2.44 -12.91 -15.86
N GLY A 401 -2.11 -11.62 -15.85
CA GLY A 401 -2.09 -10.76 -17.02
C GLY A 401 -3.38 -9.99 -17.30
N LEU A 402 -4.35 -9.97 -16.38
CA LEU A 402 -5.48 -9.04 -16.48
C LEU A 402 -4.98 -7.63 -16.15
N TYR A 403 -5.17 -6.69 -17.09
CA TYR A 403 -4.74 -5.30 -16.95
C TYR A 403 -5.93 -4.37 -17.21
N GLN A 404 -6.35 -3.63 -16.18
CA GLN A 404 -7.57 -2.82 -16.18
C GLN A 404 -7.33 -1.32 -15.93
N VAL A 405 -6.09 -0.85 -16.04
CA VAL A 405 -5.79 0.59 -15.89
C VAL A 405 -6.60 1.43 -16.88
N GLY A 406 -7.37 2.38 -16.38
CA GLY A 406 -8.34 3.18 -17.13
C GLY A 406 -9.73 2.53 -17.26
N HIS A 407 -9.89 1.30 -16.80
CA HIS A 407 -11.13 0.52 -16.95
C HIS A 407 -11.48 -0.31 -15.70
N PHE A 408 -10.88 -0.01 -14.56
CA PHE A 408 -11.19 -0.71 -13.31
C PHE A 408 -12.66 -0.46 -12.92
N PRO A 409 -13.40 -1.50 -12.45
CA PRO A 409 -14.82 -1.35 -12.16
C PRO A 409 -15.10 -0.45 -10.95
N GLY A 410 -15.92 0.58 -11.12
CA GLY A 410 -16.30 1.56 -10.10
C GLY A 410 -16.08 2.98 -10.59
N PHE A 411 -16.46 3.99 -9.80
CA PHE A 411 -16.36 5.40 -10.21
C PHE A 411 -15.34 6.19 -9.39
N ARG A 412 -15.17 5.88 -8.10
CA ARG A 412 -14.32 6.64 -7.19
C ARG A 412 -12.93 6.03 -6.98
N TRP A 413 -12.65 4.89 -7.60
CA TRP A 413 -11.39 4.21 -7.47
C TRP A 413 -10.25 5.01 -8.08
N GLY A 414 -9.22 5.31 -7.27
CA GLY A 414 -7.91 5.65 -7.79
C GLY A 414 -7.26 4.39 -8.37
N GLU A 415 -6.43 4.54 -9.37
CA GLU A 415 -5.68 3.45 -9.97
C GLU A 415 -4.19 3.81 -10.00
N TRP A 416 -3.33 2.91 -9.53
CA TRP A 416 -1.92 3.04 -9.82
C TRP A 416 -1.72 3.05 -11.34
N ASN A 417 -1.31 4.20 -11.88
CA ASN A 417 -1.19 4.36 -13.32
C ASN A 417 0.16 3.85 -13.84
N GLY A 418 0.25 2.53 -14.09
CA GLY A 418 1.44 1.91 -14.67
C GLY A 418 1.79 2.45 -16.05
N VAL A 419 0.79 2.90 -16.83
CA VAL A 419 1.02 3.51 -18.15
C VAL A 419 1.71 4.87 -18.03
N TYR A 420 1.32 5.69 -17.03
CA TYR A 420 2.04 6.94 -16.70
C TYR A 420 3.49 6.65 -16.35
N ARG A 421 3.75 5.70 -15.46
CA ARG A 421 5.10 5.26 -15.06
C ARG A 421 5.96 4.94 -16.27
N ASP A 422 5.46 4.05 -17.12
CA ASP A 422 6.23 3.51 -18.24
C ASP A 422 6.52 4.57 -19.31
N ASP A 423 5.53 5.40 -19.66
CA ASP A 423 5.68 6.46 -20.65
C ASP A 423 6.65 7.55 -20.16
N LEU A 424 6.58 7.95 -18.89
CA LEU A 424 7.49 8.96 -18.33
C LEU A 424 8.92 8.42 -18.19
N ARG A 425 9.12 7.16 -17.80
CA ARG A 425 10.45 6.54 -17.79
C ARG A 425 11.09 6.54 -19.16
N ARG A 426 10.37 6.14 -20.19
CA ARG A 426 10.84 6.15 -21.59
C ARG A 426 11.15 7.56 -22.09
N PHE A 427 10.29 8.53 -21.79
CA PHE A 427 10.49 9.92 -22.21
C PHE A 427 11.74 10.54 -21.59
N VAL A 428 11.91 10.42 -20.26
CA VAL A 428 13.08 10.99 -19.55
C VAL A 428 14.37 10.29 -19.98
N LYS A 429 14.32 9.00 -20.28
CA LYS A 429 15.44 8.26 -20.89
C LYS A 429 15.80 8.86 -22.27
N GLY A 430 14.86 9.45 -22.98
CA GLY A 430 15.03 10.07 -24.30
C GLY A 430 14.60 9.19 -25.46
N ASP A 431 13.70 8.22 -25.22
CA ASP A 431 13.08 7.44 -26.29
C ASP A 431 12.27 8.36 -27.23
N PRO A 432 12.26 8.09 -28.53
CA PRO A 432 11.59 8.93 -29.51
C PRO A 432 10.07 8.65 -29.58
N GLY A 433 9.32 9.62 -30.17
CA GLY A 433 7.91 9.42 -30.56
C GLY A 433 6.92 9.46 -29.42
N LEU A 434 7.28 10.04 -28.27
CA LEU A 434 6.45 10.00 -27.05
C LEU A 434 5.77 11.31 -26.69
N ILE A 435 6.03 12.42 -27.39
CA ILE A 435 5.55 13.74 -26.94
C ILE A 435 4.03 13.82 -26.83
N GLY A 436 3.27 13.23 -27.77
CA GLY A 436 1.81 13.19 -27.72
C GLY A 436 1.30 12.35 -26.54
N THR A 437 1.93 11.20 -26.30
CA THR A 437 1.62 10.32 -25.16
C THR A 437 1.92 11.03 -23.83
N VAL A 438 3.10 11.65 -23.71
CA VAL A 438 3.50 12.37 -22.51
C VAL A 438 2.60 13.58 -22.24
N ALA A 439 2.17 14.28 -23.28
CA ALA A 439 1.19 15.36 -23.14
C ALA A 439 -0.12 14.84 -22.50
N ASP A 440 -0.64 13.69 -22.97
CA ASP A 440 -1.82 13.07 -22.38
C ASP A 440 -1.58 12.68 -20.90
N ARG A 441 -0.40 12.10 -20.57
CA ARG A 441 -0.04 11.74 -19.18
C ARG A 441 0.01 12.98 -18.28
N ILE A 442 0.65 14.06 -18.72
CA ILE A 442 0.72 15.32 -17.99
C ILE A 442 -0.68 15.94 -17.79
N ALA A 443 -1.55 15.82 -18.78
CA ALA A 443 -2.93 16.31 -18.72
C ALA A 443 -3.91 15.37 -17.96
N GLY A 444 -3.42 14.45 -17.14
CA GLY A 444 -4.24 13.59 -16.30
C GLY A 444 -4.67 12.29 -16.96
N SER A 445 -4.00 11.87 -18.05
CA SER A 445 -4.29 10.63 -18.78
C SER A 445 -5.73 10.56 -19.30
N ALA A 446 -6.24 11.65 -19.88
CA ALA A 446 -7.59 11.74 -20.41
C ALA A 446 -7.91 10.61 -21.40
N GLY A 447 -6.93 10.23 -22.24
CA GLY A 447 -7.05 9.11 -23.17
C GLY A 447 -7.31 7.74 -22.51
N LEU A 448 -6.99 7.59 -21.21
CA LEU A 448 -7.31 6.38 -20.46
C LEU A 448 -8.64 6.50 -19.69
N TYR A 449 -8.93 7.65 -19.08
CA TYR A 449 -9.94 7.79 -18.05
C TYR A 449 -11.22 8.48 -18.48
N GLU A 450 -11.17 9.43 -19.43
CA GLU A 450 -12.34 10.25 -19.76
C GLU A 450 -13.48 9.44 -20.39
N SER A 451 -13.16 8.46 -21.24
CA SER A 451 -14.16 7.63 -21.93
C SER A 451 -14.92 6.70 -21.00
N SER A 452 -14.35 6.34 -19.86
CA SER A 452 -14.98 5.51 -18.80
C SER A 452 -15.72 6.34 -17.76
N GLY A 453 -15.69 7.69 -17.88
CA GLY A 453 -16.33 8.61 -16.92
C GLY A 453 -15.49 8.90 -15.68
N HIS A 454 -14.24 8.44 -15.64
CA HIS A 454 -13.28 8.78 -14.59
C HIS A 454 -12.73 10.19 -14.75
N LEU A 455 -12.09 10.67 -13.70
CA LEU A 455 -11.52 12.03 -13.59
C LEU A 455 -9.98 11.95 -13.45
N PRO A 456 -9.26 13.05 -13.62
CA PRO A 456 -7.79 13.05 -13.41
C PRO A 456 -7.37 12.52 -12.04
N VAL A 457 -8.19 12.70 -11.02
CA VAL A 457 -7.93 12.23 -9.64
C VAL A 457 -8.01 10.70 -9.49
N ASN A 458 -8.54 10.00 -10.48
CA ASN A 458 -8.49 8.53 -10.52
C ASN A 458 -7.08 8.03 -10.92
N SER A 459 -6.24 8.87 -11.53
CA SER A 459 -4.86 8.54 -11.87
C SER A 459 -3.94 8.78 -10.67
N VAL A 460 -3.48 7.72 -10.00
CA VAL A 460 -2.36 7.78 -9.06
C VAL A 460 -1.08 7.65 -9.86
N ASN A 461 -0.36 8.76 -10.01
CA ASN A 461 0.84 8.87 -10.82
C ASN A 461 2.07 8.51 -9.99
N PHE A 462 2.92 7.66 -10.51
CA PHE A 462 4.19 7.30 -9.86
C PHE A 462 5.28 7.04 -10.91
N ILE A 463 6.52 7.18 -10.51
CA ILE A 463 7.70 6.79 -11.31
C ILE A 463 8.25 5.46 -10.77
N THR A 464 8.23 5.28 -9.48
CA THR A 464 8.75 4.16 -8.72
C THR A 464 7.76 3.77 -7.63
N ALA A 465 7.79 2.51 -7.21
CA ALA A 465 7.05 1.96 -6.09
C ALA A 465 7.92 0.96 -5.33
N HIS A 466 7.40 0.32 -4.28
CA HIS A 466 8.12 -0.75 -3.58
C HIS A 466 8.57 -1.87 -4.52
N ASP A 467 7.74 -2.20 -5.49
CA ASP A 467 8.01 -3.18 -6.56
C ASP A 467 8.68 -2.48 -7.75
N GLY A 468 9.91 -2.87 -8.05
CA GLY A 468 10.73 -2.27 -9.07
C GLY A 468 12.00 -1.59 -8.53
N PHE A 469 12.70 -0.85 -9.40
CA PHE A 469 13.84 -0.04 -9.00
C PHE A 469 13.42 1.17 -8.16
N THR A 470 14.25 1.55 -7.18
CA THR A 470 14.21 2.89 -6.59
C THR A 470 14.54 3.94 -7.64
N LEU A 471 14.20 5.20 -7.41
CA LEU A 471 14.49 6.27 -8.38
C LEU A 471 15.99 6.42 -8.65
N ASN A 472 16.84 6.19 -7.64
CA ASN A 472 18.29 6.16 -7.84
C ASN A 472 18.74 4.99 -8.70
N ASP A 473 18.17 3.79 -8.49
CA ASP A 473 18.53 2.61 -9.25
C ASP A 473 17.99 2.67 -10.68
N LEU A 474 16.85 3.30 -10.90
CA LEU A 474 16.26 3.55 -12.23
C LEU A 474 17.20 4.33 -13.15
N VAL A 475 18.03 5.21 -12.60
CA VAL A 475 19.02 5.99 -13.34
C VAL A 475 20.45 5.46 -13.22
N SER A 476 20.62 4.31 -12.57
CA SER A 476 21.95 3.74 -12.27
C SER A 476 22.15 2.32 -12.78
N TYR A 477 21.07 1.60 -13.13
CA TYR A 477 21.12 0.20 -13.57
C TYR A 477 20.27 -0.01 -14.81
N ASP A 478 20.82 -0.70 -15.82
CA ASP A 478 20.06 -1.13 -16.98
C ASP A 478 19.44 -2.51 -16.78
N ALA A 479 20.04 -3.34 -15.91
CA ALA A 479 19.57 -4.69 -15.62
C ALA A 479 19.39 -4.92 -14.13
N LYS A 480 18.39 -5.73 -13.76
CA LYS A 480 18.13 -6.12 -12.37
C LYS A 480 19.26 -7.00 -11.79
N ALA A 481 19.46 -6.90 -10.49
CA ALA A 481 20.47 -7.66 -9.72
C ALA A 481 19.85 -8.31 -8.47
N ASN A 482 18.87 -9.22 -8.65
CA ASN A 482 18.10 -9.86 -7.57
C ASN A 482 18.78 -11.14 -7.04
N TRP A 483 20.07 -11.35 -7.30
CA TRP A 483 20.80 -12.56 -6.88
C TRP A 483 20.70 -12.83 -5.37
N ALA A 484 20.61 -11.76 -4.56
CA ALA A 484 20.50 -11.84 -3.11
C ALA A 484 19.17 -12.46 -2.63
N ASN A 485 18.14 -12.53 -3.47
CA ASN A 485 16.84 -13.11 -3.12
C ASN A 485 16.85 -14.64 -3.14
N GLY A 486 17.87 -15.26 -3.72
CA GLY A 486 17.98 -16.72 -3.78
C GLY A 486 17.20 -17.39 -4.90
N GLU A 487 16.57 -16.61 -5.78
CA GLU A 487 15.73 -17.09 -6.89
C GLU A 487 16.46 -17.14 -8.24
N GLY A 488 17.79 -16.98 -8.23
CA GLY A 488 18.62 -17.03 -9.44
C GLY A 488 18.38 -15.87 -10.39
N ASN A 489 18.00 -14.70 -9.87
CA ASN A 489 17.69 -13.46 -10.62
C ASN A 489 16.50 -13.62 -11.60
N ARG A 490 15.56 -14.55 -11.34
CA ARG A 490 14.38 -14.79 -12.19
C ARG A 490 13.17 -13.97 -11.74
N ASP A 491 13.14 -13.58 -10.47
CA ASP A 491 12.14 -12.75 -9.83
C ASP A 491 12.23 -11.27 -10.24
N GLY A 492 11.14 -10.54 -10.09
CA GLY A 492 11.03 -9.14 -10.51
C GLY A 492 11.01 -8.95 -12.03
N VAL A 493 10.75 -7.73 -12.47
CA VAL A 493 10.59 -7.35 -13.88
C VAL A 493 11.95 -7.29 -14.60
N ASP A 494 12.06 -7.84 -15.82
CA ASP A 494 13.29 -7.80 -16.60
C ASP A 494 13.52 -6.43 -17.25
N ASP A 495 12.47 -5.83 -17.85
CA ASP A 495 12.53 -4.52 -18.49
C ASP A 495 11.99 -3.43 -17.56
N ASN A 496 12.89 -2.73 -16.88
CA ASN A 496 12.56 -1.64 -15.97
C ASN A 496 12.39 -0.29 -16.68
N LEU A 497 12.58 -0.23 -17.98
CA LEU A 497 12.62 1.02 -18.78
C LEU A 497 13.62 2.03 -18.19
N SER A 498 14.68 1.52 -17.59
CA SER A 498 15.74 2.26 -16.89
C SER A 498 16.84 2.72 -17.83
N TRP A 499 17.72 3.57 -17.34
CA TRP A 499 18.92 4.00 -18.04
C TRP A 499 20.03 4.32 -17.04
N ASN A 500 21.14 3.59 -17.12
CA ASN A 500 22.29 3.76 -16.21
C ASN A 500 23.09 5.06 -16.40
N CYS A 501 22.65 5.93 -17.32
CA CYS A 501 23.33 7.19 -17.67
C CYS A 501 24.78 7.03 -18.16
N GLY A 502 25.13 5.84 -18.65
CA GLY A 502 26.44 5.53 -19.25
C GLY A 502 27.40 4.75 -18.37
N ALA A 503 26.98 4.36 -17.16
CA ALA A 503 27.75 3.48 -16.28
C ALA A 503 26.84 2.67 -15.36
N GLU A 504 27.10 1.37 -15.20
CA GLU A 504 26.33 0.50 -14.32
C GLU A 504 26.79 0.67 -12.86
N GLY A 505 25.85 0.90 -11.95
CA GLY A 505 26.14 1.08 -10.53
C GLY A 505 26.93 2.35 -10.20
N PRO A 506 27.81 2.38 -9.19
CA PRO A 506 28.58 3.55 -8.79
C PRO A 506 29.40 4.13 -9.94
N ALA A 507 29.39 5.46 -10.13
CA ALA A 507 29.97 6.10 -11.28
C ALA A 507 30.80 7.35 -10.94
N GLY A 508 31.48 7.90 -11.95
CA GLY A 508 32.24 9.15 -11.81
C GLY A 508 31.35 10.40 -11.75
N PRO A 509 31.93 11.56 -11.33
CA PRO A 509 31.15 12.79 -11.06
C PRO A 509 30.27 13.28 -12.22
N GLU A 510 30.68 13.10 -13.45
CA GLU A 510 29.93 13.55 -14.65
C GLU A 510 28.64 12.72 -14.81
N VAL A 511 28.74 11.39 -14.64
CA VAL A 511 27.59 10.50 -14.71
C VAL A 511 26.65 10.75 -13.51
N GLU A 512 27.21 10.92 -12.31
CA GLU A 512 26.41 11.22 -11.11
C GLU A 512 25.68 12.57 -11.22
N ALA A 513 26.29 13.57 -11.84
CA ALA A 513 25.62 14.85 -12.12
C ALA A 513 24.45 14.67 -13.10
N LEU A 514 24.60 13.83 -14.12
CA LEU A 514 23.53 13.49 -15.04
C LEU A 514 22.40 12.72 -14.36
N ARG A 515 22.72 11.72 -13.52
CA ARG A 515 21.75 10.96 -12.70
C ARG A 515 20.94 11.89 -11.80
N ALA A 516 21.61 12.77 -11.07
CA ALA A 516 20.98 13.76 -10.22
C ALA A 516 20.04 14.70 -11.00
N ARG A 517 20.38 15.07 -12.24
CA ARG A 517 19.52 15.83 -13.14
C ARG A 517 18.29 15.02 -13.56
N GLN A 518 18.47 13.76 -13.94
CA GLN A 518 17.35 12.88 -14.33
C GLN A 518 16.37 12.65 -13.17
N ILE A 519 16.86 12.46 -11.95
CA ILE A 519 16.03 12.36 -10.74
C ILE A 519 15.18 13.64 -10.56
N ARG A 520 15.80 14.83 -10.72
CA ARG A 520 15.07 16.11 -10.65
C ARG A 520 14.06 16.27 -11.80
N ASN A 521 14.36 15.76 -13.00
CA ASN A 521 13.40 15.72 -14.11
C ASN A 521 12.17 14.89 -13.76
N PHE A 522 12.36 13.68 -13.22
CA PHE A 522 11.26 12.82 -12.77
C PHE A 522 10.44 13.48 -11.65
N ALA A 523 11.10 14.05 -10.64
CA ALA A 523 10.43 14.78 -9.57
C ALA A 523 9.59 15.95 -10.08
N THR A 524 10.15 16.73 -11.00
CA THR A 524 9.44 17.88 -11.60
C THR A 524 8.23 17.42 -12.42
N LEU A 525 8.41 16.43 -13.31
CA LEU A 525 7.32 15.90 -14.12
C LEU A 525 6.19 15.33 -13.29
N LEU A 526 6.51 14.55 -12.26
CA LEU A 526 5.53 13.99 -11.34
C LEU A 526 4.71 15.09 -10.64
N MET A 527 5.38 16.17 -10.21
CA MET A 527 4.72 17.22 -9.43
C MET A 527 3.98 18.25 -10.29
N VAL A 528 4.33 18.42 -11.60
CA VAL A 528 3.59 19.33 -12.50
C VAL A 528 2.50 18.63 -13.32
N SER A 529 2.40 17.30 -13.24
CA SER A 529 1.35 16.52 -13.91
C SER A 529 0.04 16.56 -13.14
N GLN A 530 -1.08 16.57 -13.85
CA GLN A 530 -2.40 16.37 -13.30
C GLN A 530 -2.57 14.91 -12.82
N GLY A 531 -3.36 14.68 -11.78
CA GLY A 531 -3.51 13.40 -11.10
C GLY A 531 -3.00 13.45 -9.66
N VAL A 532 -2.87 12.31 -8.99
CA VAL A 532 -2.42 12.18 -7.61
C VAL A 532 -0.99 11.66 -7.60
N PRO A 533 0.01 12.44 -7.20
CA PRO A 533 1.40 11.98 -7.20
C PRO A 533 1.69 11.06 -6.01
N MET A 534 2.43 9.99 -6.29
CA MET A 534 3.00 9.08 -5.29
C MET A 534 4.50 8.97 -5.49
N LEU A 535 5.26 9.00 -4.39
CA LEU A 535 6.70 8.73 -4.35
C LEU A 535 6.99 7.64 -3.32
N VAL A 536 8.02 6.84 -3.55
CA VAL A 536 8.40 5.75 -2.65
C VAL A 536 9.47 6.22 -1.67
N MET A 537 9.43 5.67 -0.48
CA MET A 537 10.37 5.88 0.63
C MET A 537 11.83 5.85 0.18
N GLY A 538 12.52 7.00 0.36
CA GLY A 538 13.94 7.17 0.11
C GLY A 538 14.32 7.67 -1.29
N ASP A 539 13.37 7.84 -2.21
CA ASP A 539 13.65 8.44 -3.52
C ASP A 539 14.12 9.89 -3.39
N GLU A 540 13.64 10.58 -2.37
CA GLU A 540 13.98 11.96 -2.04
C GLU A 540 15.42 12.14 -1.53
N VAL A 541 16.08 11.04 -1.18
CA VAL A 541 17.46 11.03 -0.67
C VAL A 541 18.37 10.03 -1.40
N ARG A 542 17.97 9.56 -2.59
CA ARG A 542 18.75 8.64 -3.41
C ARG A 542 18.99 7.26 -2.76
N ARG A 543 18.01 6.72 -2.05
CA ARG A 543 18.07 5.34 -1.57
C ARG A 543 18.29 4.37 -2.73
N SER A 544 19.17 3.41 -2.55
CA SER A 544 19.49 2.37 -3.52
C SER A 544 19.26 0.99 -2.95
N GLN A 545 18.77 0.08 -3.76
CA GLN A 545 18.72 -1.36 -3.48
C GLN A 545 19.83 -2.13 -4.21
N GLY A 546 20.83 -1.39 -4.75
CA GLY A 546 21.96 -1.99 -5.46
C GLY A 546 21.56 -2.71 -6.74
N GLY A 547 20.47 -2.24 -7.41
CA GLY A 547 19.92 -2.86 -8.60
C GLY A 547 18.98 -4.05 -8.30
N ASN A 548 18.67 -4.33 -7.03
CA ASN A 548 17.60 -5.27 -6.68
C ASN A 548 16.24 -4.58 -6.88
N ASN A 549 15.42 -5.09 -7.80
CA ASN A 549 14.10 -4.53 -8.10
C ASN A 549 12.94 -5.35 -7.51
N ASN A 550 13.22 -6.25 -6.57
CA ASN A 550 12.22 -7.09 -5.91
C ASN A 550 12.68 -7.47 -4.49
N ALA A 551 12.82 -6.48 -3.62
CA ALA A 551 13.40 -6.65 -2.29
C ALA A 551 12.44 -7.27 -1.25
N TRP A 552 11.46 -8.09 -1.67
CA TRP A 552 10.38 -8.64 -0.85
C TRP A 552 10.83 -9.46 0.36
N CYS A 553 12.03 -10.03 0.30
CA CYS A 553 12.62 -10.86 1.35
C CYS A 553 13.85 -10.23 2.03
N GLN A 554 14.15 -8.95 1.74
CA GLN A 554 15.37 -8.27 2.18
C GLN A 554 15.13 -7.44 3.46
N ASP A 555 14.97 -8.13 4.60
CA ASP A 555 14.91 -7.47 5.91
C ASP A 555 16.34 -7.10 6.40
N ASN A 556 17.00 -6.23 5.63
CA ASN A 556 18.38 -5.82 5.85
C ASN A 556 18.59 -4.43 5.18
N PRO A 557 19.82 -3.86 5.20
CA PRO A 557 20.08 -2.54 4.62
C PRO A 557 19.65 -2.34 3.15
N THR A 558 19.44 -3.41 2.37
CA THR A 558 18.89 -3.31 1.01
C THR A 558 17.45 -2.79 1.04
N GLY A 559 16.61 -3.29 1.96
CA GLY A 559 15.21 -2.88 2.10
C GLY A 559 15.00 -1.67 3.01
N TRP A 560 15.98 -1.31 3.86
CA TRP A 560 15.83 -0.28 4.87
C TRP A 560 16.16 1.12 4.35
N PHE A 561 15.64 2.14 5.05
CA PHE A 561 15.97 3.53 4.82
C PHE A 561 17.22 3.92 5.60
N ASP A 562 18.31 4.19 4.89
CA ASP A 562 19.53 4.76 5.48
C ASP A 562 19.36 6.26 5.72
N TRP A 563 19.19 6.65 6.97
CA TRP A 563 18.96 8.05 7.38
C TRP A 563 20.19 8.94 7.25
N SER A 564 21.39 8.37 7.06
CA SER A 564 22.58 9.15 6.76
C SER A 564 22.50 9.82 5.38
N LEU A 565 21.71 9.28 4.47
CA LEU A 565 21.45 9.84 3.15
C LEU A 565 20.71 11.19 3.20
N VAL A 566 19.99 11.46 4.29
CA VAL A 566 19.28 12.76 4.50
C VAL A 566 20.28 13.93 4.53
N GLU A 567 21.41 13.77 5.22
CA GLU A 567 22.47 14.76 5.23
C GLU A 567 23.31 14.72 3.94
N ALA A 568 23.65 13.53 3.48
CA ALA A 568 24.49 13.34 2.29
C ALA A 568 23.84 13.87 1.01
N ASN A 569 22.50 13.84 0.90
CA ASN A 569 21.73 14.30 -0.25
C ASN A 569 20.75 15.44 0.11
N ALA A 570 21.14 16.30 1.05
CA ALA A 570 20.30 17.39 1.54
C ALA A 570 19.84 18.37 0.44
N ASP A 571 20.62 18.52 -0.62
CA ASP A 571 20.27 19.31 -1.79
C ASP A 571 19.10 18.70 -2.58
N LEU A 572 19.06 17.37 -2.76
CA LEU A 572 17.96 16.69 -3.42
C LEU A 572 16.71 16.68 -2.53
N LEU A 573 16.87 16.43 -1.23
CA LEU A 573 15.76 16.51 -0.28
C LEU A 573 15.10 17.90 -0.31
N ARG A 574 15.91 18.96 -0.30
CA ARG A 574 15.41 20.34 -0.47
C ARG A 574 14.64 20.50 -1.79
N PHE A 575 15.15 19.94 -2.89
CA PHE A 575 14.48 20.00 -4.18
C PHE A 575 13.08 19.36 -4.12
N TRP A 576 12.96 18.17 -3.52
CA TRP A 576 11.68 17.50 -3.32
C TRP A 576 10.72 18.30 -2.43
N GLN A 577 11.20 18.85 -1.32
CA GLN A 577 10.41 19.69 -0.43
C GLN A 577 9.82 20.91 -1.17
N GLU A 578 10.65 21.61 -1.93
CA GLU A 578 10.23 22.81 -2.69
C GLU A 578 9.29 22.48 -3.85
N ILE A 579 9.51 21.40 -4.59
CA ILE A 579 8.65 21.03 -5.73
C ILE A 579 7.29 20.48 -5.25
N ILE A 580 7.23 19.74 -4.16
CA ILE A 580 5.97 19.34 -3.52
C ILE A 580 5.22 20.58 -3.02
N ALA A 581 5.92 21.49 -2.35
CA ALA A 581 5.33 22.75 -1.91
C ALA A 581 4.87 23.62 -3.09
N PHE A 582 5.59 23.63 -4.21
CA PHE A 582 5.19 24.29 -5.45
C PHE A 582 3.85 23.75 -5.95
N ARG A 583 3.73 22.42 -6.13
CA ARG A 583 2.47 21.79 -6.54
C ARG A 583 1.31 22.21 -5.64
N ARG A 584 1.49 22.12 -4.33
CA ARG A 584 0.43 22.43 -3.33
C ARG A 584 -0.03 23.88 -3.35
N ARG A 585 0.83 24.82 -3.79
CA ARG A 585 0.49 26.25 -3.90
C ARG A 585 -0.24 26.61 -5.19
N HIS A 586 -0.21 25.74 -6.20
CA HIS A 586 -0.72 26.07 -7.53
C HIS A 586 -1.89 25.17 -7.97
N PRO A 587 -3.15 25.56 -7.67
CA PRO A 587 -4.34 24.79 -8.02
C PRO A 587 -4.46 24.44 -9.51
N ALA A 588 -3.83 25.23 -10.40
CA ALA A 588 -3.80 24.94 -11.83
C ALA A 588 -3.19 23.56 -12.15
N ILE A 589 -2.30 23.03 -11.29
CA ILE A 589 -1.66 21.72 -11.48
C ILE A 589 -2.57 20.58 -10.96
N HIS A 590 -3.18 20.73 -9.78
CA HIS A 590 -3.93 19.65 -9.12
C HIS A 590 -5.44 19.80 -9.25
N ARG A 591 -5.92 20.02 -10.47
CA ARG A 591 -7.35 20.14 -10.81
C ARG A 591 -8.05 18.78 -10.67
N SER A 592 -9.31 18.81 -10.23
CA SER A 592 -10.17 17.62 -10.14
C SER A 592 -10.86 17.28 -11.48
N ARG A 593 -10.69 18.08 -12.54
CA ARG A 593 -11.31 17.89 -13.86
C ARG A 593 -10.28 18.05 -14.95
N PHE A 594 -10.49 17.39 -16.09
CA PHE A 594 -9.64 17.52 -17.27
C PHE A 594 -9.64 18.94 -17.81
N PHE A 595 -8.61 19.28 -18.56
CA PHE A 595 -8.50 20.53 -19.27
C PHE A 595 -9.56 20.59 -20.39
N THR A 596 -10.15 21.76 -20.59
CA THR A 596 -11.28 21.96 -21.51
C THR A 596 -10.97 22.92 -22.65
N GLY A 597 -9.80 23.57 -22.61
CA GLY A 597 -9.46 24.69 -23.51
C GLY A 597 -10.10 26.01 -23.08
N ALA A 598 -10.70 26.09 -21.89
CA ALA A 598 -11.31 27.31 -21.37
C ALA A 598 -10.27 28.43 -21.21
N ILE A 599 -10.61 29.63 -21.66
CA ILE A 599 -9.70 30.79 -21.64
C ILE A 599 -9.95 31.59 -20.34
N ASN A 600 -8.88 31.92 -19.62
CA ASN A 600 -8.94 32.77 -18.44
C ASN A 600 -9.00 34.27 -18.79
N ASP A 601 -9.12 35.16 -17.80
CA ASP A 601 -9.21 36.63 -17.97
C ASP A 601 -7.98 37.25 -18.60
N ARG A 602 -6.85 36.52 -18.65
CA ARG A 602 -5.61 36.95 -19.29
C ARG A 602 -5.48 36.48 -20.75
N GLY A 603 -6.51 35.82 -21.28
CA GLY A 603 -6.53 35.32 -22.64
C GLY A 603 -5.76 34.02 -22.87
N LEU A 604 -5.39 33.31 -21.80
CA LEU A 604 -4.69 32.02 -21.87
C LEU A 604 -5.70 30.88 -21.72
N PRO A 605 -5.61 29.82 -22.56
CA PRO A 605 -6.37 28.59 -22.34
C PRO A 605 -5.84 27.87 -21.10
N ASP A 606 -6.70 27.07 -20.45
CA ASP A 606 -6.38 26.32 -19.24
C ASP A 606 -5.14 25.40 -19.42
N ILE A 607 -4.89 24.93 -20.65
CA ILE A 607 -3.62 24.37 -21.09
C ILE A 607 -3.34 24.76 -22.55
N ALA A 608 -2.09 25.12 -22.86
CA ALA A 608 -1.58 25.34 -24.23
C ALA A 608 -0.31 24.53 -24.44
N TRP A 609 -0.20 23.85 -25.59
CA TRP A 609 0.94 23.03 -25.94
C TRP A 609 1.88 23.75 -26.94
N HIS A 610 3.18 23.53 -26.77
CA HIS A 610 4.24 24.17 -27.55
C HIS A 610 5.33 23.17 -27.92
N GLY A 611 6.04 23.46 -28.99
CA GLY A 611 7.35 22.89 -29.28
C GLY A 611 8.46 23.86 -28.86
N THR A 612 9.48 24.01 -29.69
CA THR A 612 10.46 25.11 -29.58
C THR A 612 9.84 26.47 -29.95
N GLU A 613 8.75 26.43 -30.74
CA GLU A 613 7.91 27.59 -31.08
C GLU A 613 6.54 27.46 -30.42
N LEU A 614 5.92 28.59 -30.09
CA LEU A 614 4.61 28.65 -29.44
C LEU A 614 3.49 28.07 -30.31
N GLY A 615 2.66 27.23 -29.76
CA GLY A 615 1.52 26.61 -30.44
C GLY A 615 1.90 25.65 -31.56
N GLN A 616 3.16 25.25 -31.65
CA GLN A 616 3.68 24.35 -32.68
C GLN A 616 4.40 23.15 -32.07
N PRO A 617 3.68 22.29 -31.31
CA PRO A 617 4.24 21.03 -30.81
C PRO A 617 4.44 20.06 -31.99
N ASP A 618 5.56 19.36 -31.97
CA ASP A 618 5.98 18.44 -33.04
C ASP A 618 5.27 17.07 -32.94
N TRP A 619 3.94 17.07 -32.88
CA TRP A 619 3.13 15.85 -32.67
C TRP A 619 3.43 14.72 -33.66
N THR A 620 3.81 15.05 -34.85
CA THR A 620 4.02 14.10 -35.96
C THR A 620 5.48 13.73 -36.21
N ASP A 621 6.42 14.42 -35.54
CA ASP A 621 7.83 14.06 -35.65
C ASP A 621 8.15 12.84 -34.75
N PRO A 622 8.46 11.68 -35.33
CA PRO A 622 8.77 10.48 -34.55
C PRO A 622 10.09 10.61 -33.74
N ASN A 623 10.89 11.66 -34.02
CA ASN A 623 12.14 11.90 -33.31
C ASN A 623 12.04 13.03 -32.28
N ALA A 624 10.90 13.66 -32.14
CA ALA A 624 10.72 14.74 -31.17
C ALA A 624 10.92 14.27 -29.73
N ARG A 625 11.67 15.04 -28.94
CA ARG A 625 12.00 14.80 -27.53
C ARG A 625 11.89 16.08 -26.68
N ALA A 626 11.26 17.10 -27.24
CA ALA A 626 11.03 18.36 -26.55
C ALA A 626 9.54 18.69 -26.57
N LEU A 627 9.05 19.21 -25.47
CA LEU A 627 7.65 19.59 -25.28
C LEU A 627 7.58 20.81 -24.37
N GLY A 628 6.81 21.81 -24.72
CA GLY A 628 6.45 22.91 -23.86
C GLY A 628 4.96 22.92 -23.57
N PHE A 629 4.55 23.42 -22.40
CA PHE A 629 3.16 23.68 -22.11
C PHE A 629 2.98 24.86 -21.15
N THR A 630 1.84 25.53 -21.25
CA THR A 630 1.46 26.62 -20.36
C THR A 630 0.14 26.30 -19.70
N LEU A 631 0.09 26.37 -18.37
CA LEU A 631 -1.12 26.26 -17.57
C LEU A 631 -1.58 27.65 -17.16
N ALA A 632 -2.82 28.00 -17.46
CA ALA A 632 -3.39 29.24 -16.98
C ALA A 632 -3.72 29.15 -15.48
N GLY A 633 -3.22 30.09 -14.69
CA GLY A 633 -3.58 30.22 -13.28
C GLY A 633 -5.03 30.68 -13.09
N PHE A 634 -5.60 30.32 -11.93
CA PHE A 634 -6.93 30.79 -11.54
C PHE A 634 -6.85 32.18 -10.91
N ASP A 635 -7.78 33.05 -11.25
CA ASP A 635 -7.90 34.40 -10.68
C ASP A 635 -6.54 35.14 -10.63
N ALA A 636 -6.03 35.39 -9.42
CA ALA A 636 -4.75 36.09 -9.19
C ALA A 636 -3.53 35.15 -9.26
N ASP A 637 -3.72 33.82 -9.33
CA ASP A 637 -2.63 32.87 -9.36
C ASP A 637 -1.72 33.09 -10.59
N PRO A 638 -0.41 32.80 -10.46
CA PRO A 638 0.49 32.84 -11.59
C PRO A 638 0.15 31.77 -12.64
N ASP A 639 0.37 32.11 -13.89
CA ASP A 639 0.41 31.13 -14.97
C ASP A 639 1.74 30.38 -14.88
N ILE A 640 1.74 29.11 -15.29
CA ILE A 640 2.90 28.23 -15.20
C ILE A 640 3.30 27.85 -16.62
N HIS A 641 4.57 28.04 -16.98
CA HIS A 641 5.12 27.58 -18.25
C HIS A 641 6.22 26.55 -18.00
N VAL A 642 6.07 25.38 -18.60
CA VAL A 642 6.99 24.25 -18.45
C VAL A 642 7.62 23.93 -19.79
N MET A 643 8.93 23.74 -19.78
CA MET A 643 9.72 23.37 -20.96
C MET A 643 10.50 22.10 -20.66
N LEU A 644 10.32 21.08 -21.49
CA LEU A 644 10.95 19.77 -21.39
C LEU A 644 11.89 19.58 -22.57
N ASN A 645 13.16 19.36 -22.30
CA ASN A 645 14.16 19.04 -23.32
C ASN A 645 14.84 17.71 -22.96
N MET A 646 14.37 16.59 -23.52
CA MET A 646 15.03 15.27 -23.36
C MET A 646 16.00 14.96 -24.52
N TRP A 647 16.28 15.95 -25.38
CA TRP A 647 17.32 15.92 -26.40
C TRP A 647 18.70 16.10 -25.76
N TRP A 648 19.75 15.76 -26.47
CA TRP A 648 21.15 15.84 -26.00
C TRP A 648 21.87 17.13 -26.33
N GLU A 649 21.18 18.11 -26.95
CA GLU A 649 21.67 19.45 -27.22
C GLU A 649 20.77 20.50 -26.59
N PRO A 650 21.28 21.72 -26.31
CA PRO A 650 20.43 22.78 -25.80
C PRO A 650 19.41 23.21 -26.86
N LEU A 651 18.23 23.58 -26.43
CA LEU A 651 17.14 24.08 -27.29
C LEU A 651 16.67 25.45 -26.81
N ASP A 652 16.61 26.42 -27.74
CA ASP A 652 16.02 27.71 -27.46
C ASP A 652 14.51 27.63 -27.67
N MET A 653 13.75 27.74 -26.57
CA MET A 653 12.30 27.64 -26.56
C MET A 653 11.65 29.02 -26.39
N ALA A 654 10.61 29.31 -27.17
CA ALA A 654 9.88 30.54 -27.10
C ALA A 654 8.99 30.66 -25.87
N LEU A 655 8.92 31.84 -25.25
CA LEU A 655 8.10 32.13 -24.10
C LEU A 655 6.80 32.84 -24.50
N PRO A 656 5.63 32.43 -23.97
CA PRO A 656 4.39 33.14 -24.26
C PRO A 656 4.35 34.52 -23.58
N GLU A 657 3.77 35.49 -24.26
CA GLU A 657 3.50 36.80 -23.66
C GLU A 657 2.28 36.70 -22.71
N VAL A 658 2.43 37.23 -21.52
CA VAL A 658 1.34 37.36 -20.54
C VAL A 658 1.12 38.84 -20.25
N PRO A 659 -0.02 39.45 -20.63
CA PRO A 659 -0.24 40.85 -20.45
C PRO A 659 -0.04 41.34 -19.01
N GLY A 660 0.86 42.31 -18.83
CA GLY A 660 1.14 42.93 -17.53
C GLY A 660 1.97 42.07 -16.56
N ARG A 661 2.50 40.93 -17.00
CA ARG A 661 3.34 40.03 -16.20
C ARG A 661 4.66 39.74 -16.88
N SER A 662 5.63 39.28 -16.11
CA SER A 662 6.92 38.79 -16.58
C SER A 662 7.19 37.38 -16.06
N TRP A 663 7.97 36.61 -16.81
CA TRP A 663 8.33 35.25 -16.38
C TRP A 663 9.45 35.28 -15.32
N ARG A 664 9.32 34.40 -14.35
CA ARG A 664 10.32 34.12 -13.31
C ARG A 664 10.62 32.64 -13.27
N ARG A 665 11.88 32.26 -13.09
CA ARG A 665 12.30 30.86 -13.06
C ARG A 665 12.10 30.27 -11.68
N VAL A 666 11.29 29.20 -11.61
CA VAL A 666 11.12 28.36 -10.42
C VAL A 666 12.10 27.21 -10.44
N VAL A 667 12.11 26.41 -11.52
CA VAL A 667 12.95 25.22 -11.68
C VAL A 667 13.83 25.35 -12.91
N ASP A 668 15.08 24.91 -12.82
CA ASP A 668 15.93 24.50 -13.92
C ASP A 668 16.82 23.35 -13.45
N THR A 669 16.47 22.13 -13.85
CA THR A 669 17.11 20.89 -13.39
C THR A 669 18.57 20.76 -13.84
N SER A 670 19.02 21.59 -14.80
CA SER A 670 20.41 21.63 -15.27
C SER A 670 21.34 22.36 -14.33
N LEU A 671 20.80 23.23 -13.48
CA LEU A 671 21.58 24.04 -12.57
C LEU A 671 21.97 23.25 -11.31
N PRO A 672 23.11 23.56 -10.70
CA PRO A 672 23.47 23.00 -9.41
C PRO A 672 22.59 23.57 -8.29
N ALA A 673 22.47 22.83 -7.19
CA ALA A 673 21.86 23.36 -5.97
C ALA A 673 22.69 24.58 -5.45
N PRO A 674 22.05 25.61 -4.88
CA PRO A 674 20.60 25.78 -4.66
C PRO A 674 19.86 26.47 -5.82
N GLN A 675 20.51 26.67 -6.99
CA GLN A 675 19.90 27.35 -8.14
C GLN A 675 18.93 26.50 -8.95
N ASP A 676 18.91 25.19 -8.74
CA ASP A 676 18.06 24.20 -9.43
C ASP A 676 16.56 24.41 -9.18
N ILE A 677 16.19 24.91 -7.99
CA ILE A 677 14.82 25.31 -7.62
C ILE A 677 14.85 26.53 -6.70
N ALA A 678 14.06 27.55 -7.02
CA ALA A 678 13.97 28.77 -6.25
C ALA A 678 12.90 28.64 -5.16
N SER A 679 13.20 29.14 -3.97
CA SER A 679 12.18 29.29 -2.91
C SER A 679 11.21 30.42 -3.26
N PRO A 680 9.95 30.35 -2.76
CA PRO A 680 8.92 31.35 -3.07
C PRO A 680 9.35 32.80 -2.80
N GLY A 681 9.16 33.66 -3.80
CA GLY A 681 9.54 35.08 -3.75
C GLY A 681 11.00 35.39 -4.07
N SER A 682 11.82 34.34 -4.30
CA SER A 682 13.22 34.46 -4.72
C SER A 682 13.48 34.09 -6.18
N GLU A 683 12.42 33.84 -6.94
CA GLU A 683 12.50 33.41 -8.32
C GLU A 683 13.17 34.47 -9.18
N PRO A 684 14.29 34.17 -9.85
CA PRO A 684 14.99 35.15 -10.67
C PRO A 684 14.15 35.52 -11.94
N PRO A 685 14.15 36.78 -12.36
CA PRO A 685 13.46 37.19 -13.58
C PRO A 685 14.10 36.52 -14.80
N VAL A 686 13.28 36.24 -15.80
CA VAL A 686 13.70 35.75 -17.12
C VAL A 686 13.59 36.90 -18.12
N GLU A 687 14.70 37.23 -18.75
CA GLU A 687 14.75 38.29 -19.74
C GLU A 687 14.59 37.74 -21.17
N GLY A 688 13.92 38.49 -22.03
CA GLY A 688 13.73 38.13 -23.43
C GLY A 688 12.51 37.25 -23.70
N ALA A 689 12.32 36.91 -24.98
CA ALA A 689 11.18 36.12 -25.45
C ALA A 689 11.50 34.62 -25.64
N ARG A 690 12.66 34.18 -25.24
CA ARG A 690 13.12 32.78 -25.35
C ARG A 690 13.95 32.40 -24.14
N TYR A 691 13.95 31.10 -23.85
CA TYR A 691 14.80 30.48 -22.81
C TYR A 691 15.61 29.34 -23.41
N SER A 692 16.92 29.31 -23.15
CA SER A 692 17.79 28.21 -23.57
C SER A 692 17.72 27.07 -22.57
N VAL A 693 16.99 26.01 -22.93
CA VAL A 693 16.81 24.81 -22.09
C VAL A 693 17.96 23.86 -22.35
N ALA A 694 18.77 23.60 -21.34
CA ALA A 694 19.93 22.72 -21.42
C ALA A 694 19.57 21.28 -21.84
N PRO A 695 20.55 20.49 -22.33
CA PRO A 695 20.30 19.09 -22.66
C PRO A 695 19.74 18.27 -21.47
N ARG A 696 18.78 17.42 -21.74
CA ARG A 696 18.18 16.50 -20.75
C ARG A 696 17.77 17.23 -19.47
N SER A 697 17.03 18.32 -19.62
CA SER A 697 16.59 19.15 -18.51
C SER A 697 15.15 19.62 -18.64
N THR A 698 14.61 20.02 -17.50
CA THR A 698 13.26 20.58 -17.35
C THR A 698 13.36 21.96 -16.73
N VAL A 699 12.61 22.91 -17.27
CA VAL A 699 12.49 24.27 -16.76
C VAL A 699 11.04 24.58 -16.42
N VAL A 700 10.79 25.20 -15.27
CA VAL A 700 9.46 25.67 -14.85
C VAL A 700 9.55 27.17 -14.56
N LEU A 701 8.68 27.93 -15.19
CA LEU A 701 8.53 29.37 -14.99
C LEU A 701 7.15 29.70 -14.45
N ILE A 702 7.05 30.80 -13.70
CA ILE A 702 5.77 31.39 -13.28
C ILE A 702 5.65 32.81 -13.77
N SER A 703 4.42 33.25 -14.11
CA SER A 703 4.13 34.64 -14.44
C SER A 703 3.96 35.48 -13.18
N ALA A 704 4.65 36.62 -13.06
CA ALA A 704 4.59 37.51 -11.89
C ALA A 704 4.39 38.99 -12.29
#